data_2c58bf22673d9906472c3d1d9393b3c9
#
_entry.id   2c58bf22673d9906472c3d1d9393b3c9
#
_cell.length_a   1.000
_cell.length_b   1.000
_cell.length_c   1.000
_cell.angle_alpha   90.00
_cell.angle_beta   90.00
_cell.angle_gamma   90.00
#
_symmetry.space_group_name_H-M   'P 1'
#
loop_
_entity.id
_entity.type
_entity.pdbx_description
1 polymer ?
#
loop_
_entity_poly.entity_id
_entity_poly.type
_entity_poly.pdbx_seq_one_letter_code
_entity_poly.pdbx_strand_id
1 'polypeptide(L)'
;MKTSLTCIFIILINMCAFAQQITVSGKITDENNKPIPFASVYIKNTTKGTSANSEGEYVLQLAPGTYNVQYKAVGYKQESREVELKISKTLNVSLKTEAYQLNDVVIHSGGEDPAYAIIRKAIKKRKQHLKEVNAYTCTVYIKGLQKLLDAPKKFMGFDVQKATREAGLDSNRRGIIYLSESQSKYSFMQPDNVHEEMISSKVSGSNKAFSYNRASDVKVDFYENIQNWDGLSNRPVISPIADNALFYYNYKWMGESVENGETIDKIKVTPKRMYDACFQGYIYILENDWRIYGLDLFITKKQNINFVDTLKFSEQFFPVSPKIWMPSSIKFEFTAGLLGFKIGGYYISVYKDYDLNPTLNKKEFNEVLLIKPGVNKKDSTYWENERPVPLTDEEKTDYQKKAILAKKRESKSYLDSLDKVNNKFNPGEFLLGGYHYRNRYEHEYYNFDPLLTAIKFNTVQGFAIDYGASFSKRVDSINNRYLVVGAKAGYGFSDHRFTGAINTSIPVGGFTLGINGGSEITDLNNTQPISSFLNSMYSLFERENYEKLYQKQYLSASLHKRIIGGWQATASAEYADRKWLPNLSAYSFYNPGNKDYTSNNPLLPNQDVTLFSENQSFKVTVRTTYDFSDKYETYPDGRHYLPSDYPTIGLTYTKGIKNLLGSDVDYDLLAADISKSNISMGVFGKTSFYVGAGKFLNNNSIFYPDYKQFSGNQILFSNGGINTFLLLNYYTFSTYTEYVEAHLEHNFSGFILNKIPLIRKLKLQEIVDVNYLSTPTLKNYTELGFGLQYLNFRIMYGTSFNSGSNTNSAIRLGISF
;
A
#
# COMPACT_ATOMS: atom_id res chain seq x y z
N MET A 1 51.79 42.72 -16.63
CA MET A 1 50.55 43.25 -16.13
C MET A 1 49.43 43.50 -17.17
N LYS A 2 49.75 44.14 -18.36
CA LYS A 2 48.69 44.35 -19.39
C LYS A 2 48.12 43.06 -20.00
N THR A 3 48.98 42.09 -20.26
CA THR A 3 48.53 40.75 -20.81
C THR A 3 47.73 39.93 -19.85
N SER A 4 47.98 40.00 -18.56
CA SER A 4 47.20 39.29 -17.52
C SER A 4 45.81 39.90 -17.35
N LEU A 5 45.68 41.24 -17.50
CA LEU A 5 44.36 41.89 -17.39
C LEU A 5 43.45 41.58 -18.59
N THR A 6 44.05 41.44 -19.78
CA THR A 6 43.29 41.07 -21.00
C THR A 6 42.80 39.62 -20.94
N CYS A 7 43.57 38.68 -20.39
CA CYS A 7 43.16 37.31 -20.18
C CYS A 7 42.04 37.19 -19.14
N ILE A 8 42.10 37.95 -18.04
CA ILE A 8 41.03 38.01 -17.05
C ILE A 8 39.75 38.61 -17.61
N PHE A 9 39.85 39.65 -18.47
CA PHE A 9 38.68 40.23 -19.11
C PHE A 9 38.04 39.32 -20.17
N ILE A 10 38.82 38.51 -20.88
CA ILE A 10 38.32 37.48 -21.80
C ILE A 10 37.70 36.31 -21.05
N ILE A 11 38.22 35.93 -19.89
CA ILE A 11 37.63 34.90 -19.01
C ILE A 11 36.32 35.41 -18.38
N LEU A 12 36.24 36.67 -17.96
CA LEU A 12 35.03 37.32 -17.44
C LEU A 12 33.93 37.48 -18.51
N ILE A 13 34.26 37.71 -19.75
CA ILE A 13 33.30 37.76 -20.85
C ILE A 13 32.73 36.37 -21.18
N ASN A 14 33.51 35.31 -21.02
CA ASN A 14 33.00 33.93 -21.19
C ASN A 14 32.16 33.43 -20.03
N MET A 15 32.25 34.02 -18.83
CA MET A 15 31.37 33.69 -17.71
C MET A 15 29.96 34.30 -17.80
N CYS A 16 29.72 35.26 -18.67
CA CYS A 16 28.40 35.89 -18.89
C CYS A 16 27.57 35.24 -20.00
N ALA A 17 28.02 34.16 -20.63
CA ALA A 17 27.21 33.38 -21.56
C ALA A 17 26.32 32.39 -20.79
N PHE A 18 25.56 32.83 -19.81
CA PHE A 18 24.34 32.12 -19.41
C PHE A 18 23.43 32.14 -20.63
N ALA A 19 23.19 30.96 -21.20
CA ALA A 19 22.27 30.82 -22.30
C ALA A 19 20.92 31.39 -21.83
N GLN A 20 20.56 32.55 -22.35
CA GLN A 20 19.30 33.22 -22.02
C GLN A 20 18.17 32.31 -22.49
N GLN A 21 17.51 31.63 -21.58
CA GLN A 21 16.35 30.82 -21.92
C GLN A 21 15.20 31.73 -22.28
N ILE A 22 14.65 31.49 -23.46
CA ILE A 22 13.54 32.25 -24.02
C ILE A 22 12.29 31.35 -23.95
N THR A 23 11.13 31.92 -23.67
CA THR A 23 9.89 31.19 -23.57
C THR A 23 9.02 31.34 -24.81
N VAL A 24 8.46 30.22 -25.28
CA VAL A 24 7.27 30.20 -26.13
C VAL A 24 6.11 29.85 -25.23
N SER A 25 5.13 30.76 -25.15
CA SER A 25 3.92 30.53 -24.34
C SER A 25 2.68 30.81 -25.19
N GLY A 26 1.54 30.41 -24.75
CA GLY A 26 0.27 30.67 -25.41
C GLY A 26 -0.86 29.79 -24.93
N LYS A 27 -1.96 29.84 -25.65
CA LYS A 27 -3.16 29.07 -25.37
C LYS A 27 -3.53 28.18 -26.57
N ILE A 28 -3.87 26.92 -26.28
CA ILE A 28 -4.32 25.93 -27.26
C ILE A 28 -5.84 25.80 -27.12
N THR A 29 -6.55 26.03 -28.23
CA THR A 29 -8.01 25.96 -28.28
C THR A 29 -8.48 25.06 -29.43
N ASP A 30 -9.74 24.68 -29.41
CA ASP A 30 -10.41 24.11 -30.57
C ASP A 30 -10.92 25.20 -31.53
N GLU A 31 -11.58 24.79 -32.61
CA GLU A 31 -12.18 25.68 -33.61
C GLU A 31 -13.26 26.62 -33.04
N ASN A 32 -13.84 26.26 -31.89
CA ASN A 32 -14.87 27.04 -31.17
C ASN A 32 -14.26 27.91 -30.06
N ASN A 33 -12.93 28.10 -30.04
CA ASN A 33 -12.17 28.80 -28.99
C ASN A 33 -12.28 28.16 -27.60
N LYS A 34 -12.71 26.92 -27.50
CA LYS A 34 -12.73 26.17 -26.23
C LYS A 34 -11.31 25.67 -25.92
N PRO A 35 -10.80 25.87 -24.70
CA PRO A 35 -9.47 25.37 -24.32
C PRO A 35 -9.35 23.86 -24.52
N ILE A 36 -8.21 23.41 -25.06
CA ILE A 36 -7.85 21.99 -25.12
C ILE A 36 -6.92 21.65 -23.97
N PRO A 37 -7.42 21.01 -22.92
CA PRO A 37 -6.60 20.67 -21.75
C PRO A 37 -5.54 19.64 -22.10
N PHE A 38 -4.33 19.84 -21.54
CA PHE A 38 -3.24 18.86 -21.57
C PHE A 38 -2.78 18.46 -22.97
N ALA A 39 -2.94 19.36 -23.96
CA ALA A 39 -2.33 19.18 -25.28
C ALA A 39 -0.81 19.14 -25.15
N SER A 40 -0.17 18.20 -25.84
CA SER A 40 1.28 18.11 -25.91
C SER A 40 1.86 19.14 -26.87
N VAL A 41 2.95 19.79 -26.46
CA VAL A 41 3.72 20.74 -27.26
C VAL A 41 5.15 20.27 -27.31
N TYR A 42 5.71 19.96 -28.46
CA TYR A 42 7.06 19.42 -28.56
C TYR A 42 7.79 19.92 -29.81
N ILE A 43 9.11 19.87 -29.77
CA ILE A 43 9.96 20.26 -30.88
C ILE A 43 10.21 19.05 -31.78
N LYS A 44 9.85 19.18 -33.04
CA LYS A 44 10.01 18.13 -34.05
C LYS A 44 11.47 17.59 -34.04
N ASN A 45 11.62 16.27 -34.08
CA ASN A 45 12.91 15.58 -34.11
C ASN A 45 13.78 15.80 -32.85
N THR A 46 13.17 16.17 -31.72
CA THR A 46 13.84 16.28 -30.42
C THR A 46 13.02 15.61 -29.33
N THR A 47 13.60 15.45 -28.16
CA THR A 47 12.92 14.96 -26.95
C THR A 47 12.45 16.11 -26.04
N LYS A 48 12.49 17.36 -26.52
CA LYS A 48 12.06 18.55 -25.76
C LYS A 48 10.58 18.81 -25.97
N GLY A 49 9.84 18.93 -24.87
CA GLY A 49 8.42 19.19 -24.93
C GLY A 49 7.83 19.63 -23.59
N THR A 50 6.58 20.00 -23.65
CA THR A 50 5.75 20.43 -22.51
C THR A 50 4.31 19.98 -22.74
N SER A 51 3.41 20.23 -21.78
CA SER A 51 1.98 20.03 -21.93
C SER A 51 1.21 21.27 -21.46
N ALA A 52 0.09 21.57 -22.11
CA ALA A 52 -0.82 22.59 -21.64
C ALA A 52 -1.41 22.23 -20.26
N ASN A 53 -1.84 23.26 -19.52
CA ASN A 53 -2.62 23.07 -18.29
C ASN A 53 -4.10 22.76 -18.58
N SER A 54 -4.95 22.68 -17.54
CA SER A 54 -6.40 22.44 -17.68
C SER A 54 -7.15 23.55 -18.44
N GLU A 55 -6.56 24.73 -18.59
CA GLU A 55 -7.10 25.88 -19.32
C GLU A 55 -6.52 26.05 -20.72
N GLY A 56 -5.73 25.06 -21.18
CA GLY A 56 -5.09 25.06 -22.49
C GLY A 56 -3.85 25.93 -22.59
N GLU A 57 -3.35 26.52 -21.49
CA GLU A 57 -2.17 27.36 -21.48
C GLU A 57 -0.90 26.51 -21.41
N TYR A 58 0.12 26.91 -22.20
CA TYR A 58 1.40 26.21 -22.24
C TYR A 58 2.59 27.18 -22.14
N VAL A 59 3.70 26.66 -21.66
CA VAL A 59 5.01 27.34 -21.66
C VAL A 59 6.09 26.34 -22.06
N LEU A 60 6.90 26.68 -23.04
CA LEU A 60 8.03 25.89 -23.49
C LEU A 60 9.28 26.76 -23.46
N GLN A 61 10.32 26.33 -22.73
CA GLN A 61 11.57 27.06 -22.61
C GLN A 61 12.60 26.51 -23.58
N LEU A 62 13.22 27.40 -24.35
CA LEU A 62 14.16 27.04 -25.39
C LEU A 62 15.34 28.04 -25.42
N ALA A 63 16.46 27.60 -25.94
CA ALA A 63 17.54 28.53 -26.31
C ALA A 63 17.12 29.36 -27.53
N PRO A 64 17.80 30.51 -27.82
CA PRO A 64 17.62 31.22 -29.08
C PRO A 64 17.87 30.29 -30.27
N GLY A 65 17.01 30.35 -31.29
CA GLY A 65 17.10 29.48 -32.48
C GLY A 65 15.80 29.40 -33.27
N THR A 66 15.81 28.64 -34.35
CA THR A 66 14.62 28.33 -35.16
C THR A 66 14.16 26.93 -34.88
N TYR A 67 12.88 26.79 -34.56
CA TYR A 67 12.27 25.55 -34.13
C TYR A 67 10.98 25.24 -34.87
N ASN A 68 10.75 23.98 -35.19
CA ASN A 68 9.45 23.49 -35.62
C ASN A 68 8.69 22.95 -34.40
N VAL A 69 7.74 23.76 -33.91
CA VAL A 69 6.92 23.42 -32.71
C VAL A 69 5.69 22.68 -33.18
N GLN A 70 5.46 21.51 -32.63
CA GLN A 70 4.32 20.66 -32.92
C GLN A 70 3.34 20.67 -31.75
N TYR A 71 2.04 20.83 -32.07
CA TYR A 71 0.94 20.85 -31.11
C TYR A 71 0.04 19.66 -31.39
N LYS A 72 -0.16 18.80 -30.38
CA LYS A 72 -0.90 17.55 -30.52
C LYS A 72 -1.85 17.35 -29.36
N ALA A 73 -3.07 16.89 -29.68
CA ALA A 73 -4.02 16.41 -28.67
C ALA A 73 -4.83 15.24 -29.24
N VAL A 74 -5.22 14.29 -28.42
CA VAL A 74 -6.02 13.14 -28.85
C VAL A 74 -7.36 13.61 -29.43
N GLY A 75 -7.67 13.19 -30.65
CA GLY A 75 -8.88 13.60 -31.37
C GLY A 75 -8.81 14.93 -32.16
N TYR A 76 -7.64 15.55 -32.19
CA TYR A 76 -7.37 16.76 -32.94
C TYR A 76 -6.22 16.56 -33.93
N LYS A 77 -6.33 17.23 -35.07
CA LYS A 77 -5.28 17.25 -36.09
C LYS A 77 -4.05 17.95 -35.53
N GLN A 78 -2.87 17.32 -35.69
CA GLN A 78 -1.60 17.95 -35.30
C GLN A 78 -1.36 19.23 -36.10
N GLU A 79 -0.93 20.28 -35.42
CA GLU A 79 -0.52 21.54 -35.99
C GLU A 79 0.98 21.74 -35.81
N SER A 80 1.68 22.22 -36.81
CA SER A 80 3.11 22.50 -36.79
C SER A 80 3.36 23.98 -37.12
N ARG A 81 4.19 24.66 -36.35
CA ARG A 81 4.59 26.06 -36.54
C ARG A 81 6.09 26.19 -36.49
N GLU A 82 6.66 26.81 -37.52
CA GLU A 82 8.04 27.24 -37.50
C GLU A 82 8.16 28.56 -36.75
N VAL A 83 9.04 28.61 -35.78
CA VAL A 83 9.18 29.75 -34.84
C VAL A 83 10.65 30.12 -34.72
N GLU A 84 10.99 31.33 -35.16
CA GLU A 84 12.28 31.95 -34.88
C GLU A 84 12.22 32.65 -33.51
N LEU A 85 13.05 32.22 -32.59
CA LEU A 85 13.12 32.71 -31.22
C LEU A 85 14.40 33.52 -30.99
N LYS A 86 14.25 34.84 -30.90
CA LYS A 86 15.28 35.79 -30.43
C LYS A 86 14.91 36.40 -29.08
N ILE A 87 13.63 36.45 -28.79
CA ILE A 87 13.00 36.93 -27.55
C ILE A 87 11.81 36.04 -27.21
N SER A 88 11.31 36.10 -25.97
CA SER A 88 10.11 35.37 -25.57
C SER A 88 8.91 35.75 -26.44
N LYS A 89 8.10 34.76 -26.86
CA LYS A 89 7.02 34.92 -27.85
C LYS A 89 5.75 34.21 -27.33
N THR A 90 4.63 34.91 -27.47
CA THR A 90 3.30 34.33 -27.24
C THR A 90 2.72 33.81 -28.56
N LEU A 91 2.29 32.53 -28.58
CA LEU A 91 1.76 31.87 -29.77
C LEU A 91 0.53 31.08 -29.43
N ASN A 92 -0.65 31.66 -29.71
CA ASN A 92 -1.92 30.96 -29.56
C ASN A 92 -2.18 30.06 -30.77
N VAL A 93 -2.65 28.83 -30.53
CA VAL A 93 -2.88 27.83 -31.57
C VAL A 93 -4.28 27.26 -31.45
N SER A 94 -5.00 27.22 -32.58
CA SER A 94 -6.29 26.53 -32.68
C SER A 94 -6.09 25.22 -33.40
N LEU A 95 -6.41 24.09 -32.75
CA LEU A 95 -6.37 22.77 -33.34
C LEU A 95 -7.75 22.44 -33.93
N LYS A 96 -7.74 21.91 -35.14
CA LYS A 96 -8.96 21.41 -35.80
C LYS A 96 -9.28 20.01 -35.28
N THR A 97 -10.54 19.70 -35.11
CA THR A 97 -11.01 18.34 -34.83
C THR A 97 -10.53 17.39 -35.92
N GLU A 98 -9.98 16.24 -35.56
CA GLU A 98 -9.50 15.24 -36.52
C GLU A 98 -10.70 14.61 -37.23
N ALA A 99 -10.72 14.75 -38.55
CA ALA A 99 -11.73 14.11 -39.39
C ALA A 99 -11.23 12.72 -39.80
N TYR A 100 -11.82 11.69 -39.23
CA TYR A 100 -11.56 10.32 -39.64
C TYR A 100 -12.37 9.96 -40.87
N GLN A 101 -11.70 9.57 -41.94
CA GLN A 101 -12.37 9.15 -43.17
C GLN A 101 -12.83 7.69 -42.96
N LEU A 102 -14.10 7.48 -43.23
CA LEU A 102 -14.66 6.15 -43.44
C LEU A 102 -14.51 5.88 -44.95
N ASN A 103 -13.38 5.27 -45.34
CA ASN A 103 -13.29 4.75 -46.71
C ASN A 103 -14.41 3.72 -46.92
N ASP A 104 -14.93 3.61 -48.13
CA ASP A 104 -15.95 2.62 -48.53
C ASP A 104 -15.42 1.19 -48.24
N VAL A 105 -15.44 0.79 -46.98
CA VAL A 105 -15.29 -0.60 -46.63
C VAL A 105 -16.57 -1.30 -47.04
N VAL A 106 -16.53 -2.02 -48.16
CA VAL A 106 -17.61 -2.93 -48.55
C VAL A 106 -17.67 -4.02 -47.46
N ILE A 107 -18.51 -3.75 -46.46
CA ILE A 107 -18.84 -4.77 -45.47
C ILE A 107 -19.79 -5.74 -46.19
N HIS A 108 -19.27 -6.85 -46.67
CA HIS A 108 -20.12 -7.96 -47.08
C HIS A 108 -20.97 -8.36 -45.86
N SER A 109 -22.26 -8.52 -46.05
CA SER A 109 -23.21 -8.92 -45.01
C SER A 109 -22.67 -10.22 -44.35
N GLY A 110 -22.23 -10.13 -43.09
CA GLY A 110 -21.58 -11.24 -42.38
C GLY A 110 -20.06 -11.12 -42.20
N GLY A 111 -19.39 -10.08 -42.72
CA GLY A 111 -17.94 -9.82 -42.54
C GLY A 111 -17.59 -9.30 -41.13
N GLU A 112 -16.44 -9.68 -40.64
CA GLU A 112 -15.88 -9.16 -39.36
C GLU A 112 -15.47 -7.70 -39.53
N ASP A 113 -15.68 -6.87 -38.48
CA ASP A 113 -15.27 -5.45 -38.50
C ASP A 113 -13.76 -5.33 -38.73
N PRO A 114 -13.26 -4.45 -39.60
CA PRO A 114 -11.84 -4.24 -39.91
C PRO A 114 -10.96 -4.05 -38.68
N ALA A 115 -11.51 -3.48 -37.61
CA ALA A 115 -10.80 -3.31 -36.34
C ALA A 115 -10.18 -4.61 -35.82
N TYR A 116 -10.83 -5.75 -36.03
CA TYR A 116 -10.30 -7.02 -35.52
C TYR A 116 -9.03 -7.45 -36.24
N ALA A 117 -8.91 -7.21 -37.53
CA ALA A 117 -7.68 -7.49 -38.28
C ALA A 117 -6.52 -6.61 -37.79
N ILE A 118 -6.78 -5.32 -37.56
CA ILE A 118 -5.79 -4.35 -37.03
C ILE A 118 -5.35 -4.75 -35.63
N ILE A 119 -6.30 -5.05 -34.74
CA ILE A 119 -6.01 -5.46 -33.35
C ILE A 119 -5.21 -6.76 -33.32
N ARG A 120 -5.52 -7.77 -34.15
CA ARG A 120 -4.70 -9.00 -34.21
C ARG A 120 -3.25 -8.72 -34.59
N LYS A 121 -3.03 -7.78 -35.52
CA LYS A 121 -1.68 -7.34 -35.90
C LYS A 121 -0.97 -6.63 -34.74
N ALA A 122 -1.68 -5.73 -34.03
CA ALA A 122 -1.16 -5.06 -32.84
C ALA A 122 -0.82 -6.06 -31.72
N ILE A 123 -1.70 -7.05 -31.45
CA ILE A 123 -1.43 -8.15 -30.49
C ILE A 123 -0.17 -8.94 -30.89
N LYS A 124 -0.03 -9.29 -32.17
CA LYS A 124 1.14 -10.02 -32.66
C LYS A 124 2.43 -9.22 -32.48
N LYS A 125 2.39 -7.91 -32.67
CA LYS A 125 3.54 -7.00 -32.52
C LYS A 125 3.81 -6.55 -31.07
N ARG A 126 2.85 -6.72 -30.18
CA ARG A 126 2.89 -6.26 -28.80
C ARG A 126 4.19 -6.59 -28.07
N LYS A 127 4.61 -7.85 -28.09
CA LYS A 127 5.85 -8.29 -27.43
C LYS A 127 7.11 -7.67 -28.02
N GLN A 128 7.08 -7.33 -29.32
CA GLN A 128 8.18 -6.62 -29.98
C GLN A 128 8.27 -5.20 -29.44
N HIS A 129 7.16 -4.46 -29.37
CA HIS A 129 7.13 -3.08 -28.88
C HIS A 129 7.44 -3.00 -27.39
N LEU A 130 6.94 -3.95 -26.56
CA LEU A 130 7.25 -4.07 -25.14
C LEU A 130 8.78 -4.19 -24.88
N LYS A 131 9.50 -4.87 -25.78
CA LYS A 131 10.95 -5.12 -25.65
C LYS A 131 11.82 -4.27 -26.57
N GLU A 132 11.23 -3.27 -27.24
CA GLU A 132 11.90 -2.47 -28.26
C GLU A 132 13.04 -1.64 -27.65
N VAL A 133 12.85 -1.12 -26.44
CA VAL A 133 13.87 -0.34 -25.74
C VAL A 133 14.42 -1.14 -24.58
N ASN A 134 15.72 -1.44 -24.62
CA ASN A 134 16.37 -2.21 -23.57
C ASN A 134 16.65 -1.38 -22.31
N ALA A 135 17.04 -0.14 -22.48
CA ALA A 135 17.26 0.82 -21.38
C ALA A 135 17.06 2.25 -21.87
N TYR A 136 16.61 3.12 -20.98
CA TYR A 136 16.53 4.56 -21.23
C TYR A 136 16.60 5.37 -19.95
N THR A 137 16.97 6.63 -20.08
CA THR A 137 16.74 7.65 -19.06
C THR A 137 15.89 8.78 -19.61
N CYS A 138 15.14 9.45 -18.75
CA CYS A 138 14.37 10.64 -19.10
C CYS A 138 14.15 11.53 -17.87
N THR A 139 13.75 12.77 -18.12
CA THR A 139 13.21 13.66 -17.08
C THR A 139 11.70 13.54 -17.07
N VAL A 140 11.11 13.30 -15.88
CA VAL A 140 9.66 13.20 -15.70
C VAL A 140 9.22 14.29 -14.74
N TYR A 141 8.26 15.11 -15.19
CA TYR A 141 7.54 16.04 -14.33
C TYR A 141 6.13 15.53 -14.11
N ILE A 142 5.66 15.52 -12.87
CA ILE A 142 4.32 15.10 -12.53
C ILE A 142 3.62 16.20 -11.73
N LYS A 143 2.42 16.59 -12.15
CA LYS A 143 1.51 17.45 -11.40
C LYS A 143 0.26 16.66 -11.02
N GLY A 144 -0.07 16.65 -9.72
CA GLY A 144 -1.25 16.02 -9.16
C GLY A 144 -2.16 17.05 -8.52
N LEU A 145 -3.45 17.01 -8.86
CA LEU A 145 -4.47 17.87 -8.29
C LEU A 145 -5.69 17.05 -7.89
N GLN A 146 -6.14 17.24 -6.64
CA GLN A 146 -7.40 16.68 -6.14
C GLN A 146 -8.25 17.80 -5.55
N LYS A 147 -9.53 17.79 -5.90
CA LYS A 147 -10.53 18.75 -5.41
C LYS A 147 -11.64 18.04 -4.66
N LEU A 148 -12.09 18.64 -3.58
CA LEU A 148 -13.37 18.33 -2.99
C LEU A 148 -14.44 19.07 -3.81
N LEU A 149 -15.28 18.30 -4.49
CA LEU A 149 -16.32 18.83 -5.39
C LEU A 149 -17.64 19.05 -4.67
N ASP A 150 -17.88 18.22 -3.64
CA ASP A 150 -19.05 18.33 -2.77
C ASP A 150 -18.79 17.60 -1.44
N ALA A 151 -19.39 18.08 -0.34
CA ALA A 151 -19.33 17.45 0.96
C ALA A 151 -20.57 17.76 1.81
N PRO A 152 -21.04 16.83 2.67
CA PRO A 152 -22.14 17.10 3.58
C PRO A 152 -21.76 18.16 4.62
N LYS A 153 -22.73 18.87 5.17
CA LYS A 153 -22.48 19.87 6.26
C LYS A 153 -22.02 19.19 7.55
N LYS A 154 -22.58 18.02 7.85
CA LYS A 154 -22.23 17.19 9.01
C LYS A 154 -22.05 15.75 8.56
N PHE A 155 -21.11 15.03 9.17
CA PHE A 155 -20.86 13.62 8.94
C PHE A 155 -20.61 12.91 10.27
N MET A 156 -21.40 11.90 10.60
CA MET A 156 -21.31 11.13 11.86
C MET A 156 -21.24 12.05 13.11
N GLY A 157 -21.97 13.17 13.11
CA GLY A 157 -21.97 14.14 14.21
C GLY A 157 -20.88 15.23 14.12
N PHE A 158 -19.88 15.07 13.26
CA PHE A 158 -18.80 16.05 13.10
C PHE A 158 -19.19 17.19 12.15
N ASP A 159 -18.76 18.40 12.48
CA ASP A 159 -18.96 19.61 11.65
C ASP A 159 -17.93 19.65 10.51
N VAL A 160 -18.34 19.16 9.33
CA VAL A 160 -17.53 19.17 8.11
C VAL A 160 -17.28 20.59 7.62
N GLN A 161 -18.22 21.53 7.85
CA GLN A 161 -18.07 22.93 7.46
C GLN A 161 -16.88 23.59 8.15
N LYS A 162 -16.68 23.30 9.44
CA LYS A 162 -15.54 23.81 10.21
C LYS A 162 -14.23 23.22 9.68
N ALA A 163 -14.18 21.90 9.52
CA ALA A 163 -12.99 21.20 9.04
C ALA A 163 -12.54 21.67 7.64
N THR A 164 -13.49 21.85 6.72
CA THR A 164 -13.20 22.31 5.35
C THR A 164 -12.74 23.77 5.32
N ARG A 165 -13.29 24.63 6.16
CA ARG A 165 -12.82 26.02 6.32
C ARG A 165 -11.39 26.08 6.87
N GLU A 166 -11.10 25.28 7.88
CA GLU A 166 -9.73 25.13 8.40
C GLU A 166 -8.75 24.58 7.35
N ALA A 167 -9.23 23.74 6.44
CA ALA A 167 -8.45 23.25 5.29
C ALA A 167 -8.24 24.29 4.16
N GLY A 168 -8.85 25.49 4.27
CA GLY A 168 -8.72 26.57 3.27
C GLY A 168 -9.72 26.46 2.12
N LEU A 169 -10.76 25.61 2.24
CA LEU A 169 -11.82 25.46 1.24
C LEU A 169 -12.86 26.57 1.33
N ASP A 170 -13.70 26.72 0.29
CA ASP A 170 -14.71 27.75 0.21
C ASP A 170 -15.90 27.54 1.16
N SER A 171 -16.83 28.48 1.19
CA SER A 171 -18.03 28.40 2.01
C SER A 171 -18.98 27.25 1.63
N ASN A 172 -18.87 26.73 0.42
CA ASN A 172 -19.61 25.58 -0.10
C ASN A 172 -18.86 24.26 0.14
N ARG A 173 -17.75 24.29 0.88
CA ARG A 173 -16.88 23.13 1.20
C ARG A 173 -16.17 22.56 -0.03
N ARG A 174 -15.93 23.38 -1.04
CA ARG A 174 -15.29 23.02 -2.31
C ARG A 174 -13.91 23.64 -2.42
N GLY A 175 -13.03 23.00 -3.19
CA GLY A 175 -11.72 23.54 -3.50
C GLY A 175 -10.63 22.48 -3.52
N ILE A 176 -9.40 22.90 -3.72
CA ILE A 176 -8.24 22.04 -3.82
C ILE A 176 -7.92 21.44 -2.43
N ILE A 177 -7.95 20.11 -2.32
CA ILE A 177 -7.54 19.37 -1.11
C ILE A 177 -6.10 18.88 -1.21
N TYR A 178 -5.61 18.61 -2.41
CA TYR A 178 -4.23 18.21 -2.68
C TYR A 178 -3.77 18.82 -4.00
N LEU A 179 -2.62 19.45 -3.97
CA LEU A 179 -1.89 19.94 -5.13
C LEU A 179 -0.41 19.69 -4.91
N SER A 180 0.21 18.99 -5.82
CA SER A 180 1.63 18.70 -5.73
C SER A 180 2.30 18.66 -7.10
N GLU A 181 3.58 18.95 -7.11
CA GLU A 181 4.45 18.87 -8.26
C GLU A 181 5.72 18.13 -7.87
N SER A 182 6.23 17.30 -8.76
CA SER A 182 7.52 16.65 -8.64
C SER A 182 8.25 16.64 -9.97
N GLN A 183 9.56 16.64 -9.92
CA GLN A 183 10.42 16.42 -11.07
C GLN A 183 11.48 15.40 -10.69
N SER A 184 11.65 14.39 -11.52
CA SER A 184 12.56 13.28 -11.28
C SER A 184 13.38 12.96 -12.53
N LYS A 185 14.60 12.48 -12.32
CA LYS A 185 15.35 11.74 -13.32
C LYS A 185 14.94 10.27 -13.20
N TYR A 186 14.40 9.72 -14.26
CA TYR A 186 13.89 8.36 -14.32
C TYR A 186 14.79 7.49 -15.20
N SER A 187 15.17 6.32 -14.72
CA SER A 187 15.98 5.34 -15.43
C SER A 187 15.22 4.01 -15.47
N PHE A 188 15.21 3.39 -16.62
CA PHE A 188 14.59 2.10 -16.87
C PHE A 188 15.58 1.13 -17.51
N MET A 189 15.53 -0.14 -17.16
CA MET A 189 16.24 -1.24 -17.80
C MET A 189 15.38 -2.51 -17.79
N GLN A 190 15.27 -3.17 -18.94
CA GLN A 190 14.55 -4.43 -19.06
C GLN A 190 14.96 -5.46 -17.97
N PRO A 191 14.04 -6.32 -17.49
CA PRO A 191 12.62 -6.41 -17.90
C PRO A 191 11.73 -5.38 -17.21
N ASP A 192 12.03 -4.95 -15.97
CA ASP A 192 11.18 -4.12 -15.11
C ASP A 192 11.96 -3.30 -14.08
N ASN A 193 13.28 -3.15 -14.29
CA ASN A 193 14.12 -2.41 -13.36
C ASN A 193 13.92 -0.92 -13.54
N VAL A 194 13.64 -0.22 -12.43
CA VAL A 194 13.44 1.22 -12.38
C VAL A 194 14.32 1.84 -11.29
N HIS A 195 14.85 3.02 -11.58
CA HIS A 195 15.50 3.89 -10.61
C HIS A 195 15.03 5.32 -10.84
N GLU A 196 14.52 5.96 -9.81
CA GLU A 196 14.01 7.32 -9.84
C GLU A 196 14.76 8.19 -8.83
N GLU A 197 15.42 9.24 -9.29
CA GLU A 197 15.99 10.29 -8.44
C GLU A 197 15.07 11.52 -8.46
N MET A 198 14.38 11.81 -7.35
CA MET A 198 13.56 13.01 -7.22
C MET A 198 14.44 14.24 -7.09
N ILE A 199 14.37 15.14 -8.07
CA ILE A 199 15.16 16.38 -8.16
C ILE A 199 14.49 17.51 -7.37
N SER A 200 13.17 17.60 -7.48
CA SER A 200 12.37 18.62 -6.80
C SER A 200 10.97 18.10 -6.48
N SER A 201 10.43 18.62 -5.40
CA SER A 201 9.07 18.29 -4.92
C SER A 201 8.44 19.50 -4.28
N LYS A 202 7.13 19.71 -4.52
CA LYS A 202 6.34 20.78 -3.91
C LYS A 202 4.95 20.28 -3.61
N VAL A 203 4.49 20.50 -2.39
CA VAL A 203 3.13 20.15 -1.94
C VAL A 203 2.47 21.38 -1.38
N SER A 204 1.29 21.73 -1.87
CA SER A 204 0.56 22.88 -1.37
C SER A 204 0.16 22.70 0.09
N GLY A 205 0.52 23.67 0.93
CA GLY A 205 0.24 23.64 2.37
C GLY A 205 1.22 22.82 3.21
N SER A 206 2.35 22.40 2.67
CA SER A 206 3.41 21.73 3.44
C SER A 206 4.80 22.04 2.90
N ASN A 207 5.70 22.42 3.79
CA ASN A 207 7.13 22.57 3.48
C ASN A 207 7.95 21.33 3.92
N LYS A 208 7.30 20.34 4.51
CA LYS A 208 7.93 19.11 5.04
C LYS A 208 7.56 17.87 4.24
N ALA A 209 6.37 17.88 3.63
CA ALA A 209 5.91 16.76 2.83
C ALA A 209 6.63 16.69 1.47
N PHE A 210 6.77 15.49 0.97
CA PHE A 210 7.16 15.20 -0.40
C PHE A 210 5.91 14.87 -1.21
N SER A 211 5.95 15.17 -2.51
CA SER A 211 4.91 14.73 -3.43
C SER A 211 4.86 13.20 -3.45
N TYR A 212 3.65 12.64 -3.41
CA TYR A 212 3.43 11.21 -3.65
C TYR A 212 3.47 10.87 -5.14
N ASN A 213 3.65 11.85 -6.01
CA ASN A 213 3.71 11.64 -7.46
C ASN A 213 5.10 11.14 -7.82
N ARG A 214 5.23 9.84 -8.01
CA ARG A 214 6.48 9.19 -8.42
C ARG A 214 6.32 8.64 -9.82
N ALA A 215 7.34 8.81 -10.65
CA ALA A 215 7.35 8.28 -12.01
C ALA A 215 7.30 6.76 -12.04
N SER A 216 7.92 6.12 -11.05
CA SER A 216 7.89 4.67 -10.83
C SER A 216 6.49 4.12 -10.55
N ASP A 217 5.60 4.91 -9.91
CA ASP A 217 4.22 4.49 -9.59
C ASP A 217 3.25 4.76 -10.76
N VAL A 218 3.55 5.72 -11.61
CA VAL A 218 2.69 6.15 -12.74
C VAL A 218 2.94 5.33 -14.00
N LYS A 219 3.91 4.41 -13.98
CA LYS A 219 4.20 3.56 -15.13
C LYS A 219 2.98 2.72 -15.50
N VAL A 220 2.33 3.07 -16.60
CA VAL A 220 1.29 2.28 -17.24
C VAL A 220 1.81 1.89 -18.62
N ASP A 221 1.85 0.59 -18.92
CA ASP A 221 2.29 0.10 -20.22
C ASP A 221 1.22 -0.80 -20.82
N PHE A 222 0.50 -0.29 -21.80
CA PHE A 222 -0.57 -1.04 -22.46
C PHE A 222 -0.08 -2.19 -23.35
N TYR A 223 1.23 -2.29 -23.59
CA TYR A 223 1.83 -3.48 -24.18
C TYR A 223 1.94 -4.64 -23.19
N GLU A 224 1.80 -4.40 -21.87
CA GLU A 224 1.59 -5.47 -20.90
C GLU A 224 0.18 -6.06 -21.03
N ASN A 225 0.01 -7.35 -20.70
CA ASN A 225 -1.29 -8.04 -20.79
C ASN A 225 -2.31 -7.47 -19.79
N ILE A 226 -1.85 -7.09 -18.62
CA ILE A 226 -2.69 -6.67 -17.50
C ILE A 226 -2.08 -5.47 -16.78
N GLN A 227 -2.94 -4.62 -16.25
CA GLN A 227 -2.56 -3.52 -15.39
C GLN A 227 -2.96 -3.86 -13.96
N ASN A 228 -1.98 -3.94 -13.05
CA ASN A 228 -2.21 -4.17 -11.63
C ASN A 228 -2.29 -2.82 -10.91
N TRP A 229 -3.45 -2.56 -10.29
CA TRP A 229 -3.67 -1.35 -9.49
C TRP A 229 -4.19 -1.75 -8.12
N ASP A 230 -3.26 -2.18 -7.26
CA ASP A 230 -3.59 -2.59 -5.90
C ASP A 230 -4.29 -1.47 -5.13
N GLY A 231 -5.36 -1.84 -4.41
CA GLY A 231 -6.23 -0.89 -3.71
C GLY A 231 -7.31 -0.23 -4.59
N LEU A 232 -7.04 0.00 -5.88
CA LEU A 232 -8.02 0.59 -6.80
C LEU A 232 -8.91 -0.48 -7.46
N SER A 233 -8.35 -1.63 -7.77
CA SER A 233 -9.10 -2.77 -8.32
C SER A 233 -8.70 -4.06 -7.63
N ASN A 234 -9.70 -4.89 -7.30
CA ASN A 234 -9.45 -6.23 -6.74
C ASN A 234 -8.90 -7.21 -7.79
N ARG A 235 -9.03 -6.87 -9.07
CA ARG A 235 -8.57 -7.67 -10.21
C ARG A 235 -7.75 -6.82 -11.15
N PRO A 236 -6.70 -7.38 -11.76
CA PRO A 236 -5.95 -6.67 -12.80
C PRO A 236 -6.88 -6.33 -13.97
N VAL A 237 -6.67 -5.16 -14.56
CA VAL A 237 -7.43 -4.68 -15.72
C VAL A 237 -6.72 -5.14 -16.99
N ILE A 238 -7.48 -5.72 -17.92
CA ILE A 238 -6.94 -6.33 -19.13
C ILE A 238 -6.66 -5.26 -20.18
N SER A 239 -5.47 -5.30 -20.79
CA SER A 239 -5.11 -4.40 -21.89
C SER A 239 -5.98 -4.67 -23.14
N PRO A 240 -6.39 -3.64 -23.88
CA PRO A 240 -7.13 -3.81 -25.14
C PRO A 240 -6.35 -4.55 -26.24
N ILE A 241 -5.04 -4.71 -26.08
CA ILE A 241 -4.20 -5.49 -27.00
C ILE A 241 -3.49 -6.65 -26.29
N ALA A 242 -4.02 -7.13 -25.14
CA ALA A 242 -3.54 -8.33 -24.47
C ALA A 242 -3.62 -9.57 -25.38
N ASP A 243 -2.81 -10.58 -25.12
CA ASP A 243 -2.81 -11.84 -25.88
C ASP A 243 -4.22 -12.48 -26.00
N ASN A 244 -5.04 -12.30 -24.95
CA ASN A 244 -6.41 -12.80 -24.88
C ASN A 244 -7.48 -11.70 -25.00
N ALA A 245 -7.13 -10.50 -25.47
CA ALA A 245 -8.03 -9.35 -25.53
C ALA A 245 -9.32 -9.63 -26.32
N LEU A 246 -9.24 -10.44 -27.38
CA LEU A 246 -10.39 -10.81 -28.20
C LEU A 246 -11.50 -11.56 -27.44
N PHE A 247 -11.22 -12.18 -26.29
CA PHE A 247 -12.22 -12.79 -25.41
C PHE A 247 -12.99 -11.76 -24.57
N TYR A 248 -12.39 -10.62 -24.33
CA TYR A 248 -12.88 -9.63 -23.39
C TYR A 248 -13.49 -8.40 -24.07
N TYR A 249 -13.05 -8.07 -25.30
CA TYR A 249 -13.42 -6.83 -25.99
C TYR A 249 -14.14 -7.06 -27.30
N ASN A 250 -15.05 -6.13 -27.60
CA ASN A 250 -15.55 -5.83 -28.95
C ASN A 250 -14.80 -4.62 -29.48
N TYR A 251 -14.47 -4.66 -30.76
CA TYR A 251 -13.78 -3.59 -31.46
C TYR A 251 -14.63 -3.09 -32.63
N LYS A 252 -14.59 -1.77 -32.83
CA LYS A 252 -15.25 -1.13 -33.98
C LYS A 252 -14.30 -0.13 -34.61
N TRP A 253 -14.05 -0.29 -35.88
CA TRP A 253 -13.27 0.69 -36.61
C TRP A 253 -14.06 1.98 -36.78
N MET A 254 -13.45 3.12 -36.53
CA MET A 254 -14.05 4.45 -36.52
C MET A 254 -13.49 5.34 -37.65
N GLY A 255 -12.71 4.76 -38.54
CA GLY A 255 -12.05 5.47 -39.64
C GLY A 255 -10.57 5.63 -39.42
N GLU A 256 -9.89 6.15 -40.42
CA GLU A 256 -8.46 6.44 -40.44
C GLU A 256 -8.21 7.93 -40.70
N SER A 257 -7.05 8.37 -40.26
CA SER A 257 -6.49 9.71 -40.56
C SER A 257 -5.04 9.57 -41.01
N VAL A 258 -4.53 10.56 -41.74
CA VAL A 258 -3.13 10.59 -42.18
C VAL A 258 -2.43 11.75 -41.51
N GLU A 259 -1.35 11.46 -40.75
CA GLU A 259 -0.55 12.45 -40.07
C GLU A 259 0.94 12.23 -40.38
N ASN A 260 1.62 13.25 -40.86
CA ASN A 260 3.02 13.18 -41.30
C ASN A 260 3.33 12.05 -42.32
N GLY A 261 2.33 11.63 -43.13
CA GLY A 261 2.46 10.56 -44.11
C GLY A 261 2.22 9.15 -43.53
N GLU A 262 1.88 9.02 -42.27
CA GLU A 262 1.52 7.76 -41.59
C GLU A 262 0.01 7.67 -41.40
N THR A 263 -0.55 6.50 -41.64
CA THR A 263 -1.98 6.23 -41.43
C THR A 263 -2.24 5.80 -40.01
N ILE A 264 -3.25 6.39 -39.38
CA ILE A 264 -3.63 6.16 -37.99
C ILE A 264 -5.07 5.66 -37.95
N ASP A 265 -5.27 4.43 -37.50
CA ASP A 265 -6.57 3.82 -37.30
C ASP A 265 -7.16 4.17 -35.94
N LYS A 266 -8.36 4.73 -35.93
CA LYS A 266 -9.13 4.95 -34.70
C LYS A 266 -10.05 3.77 -34.44
N ILE A 267 -9.86 3.10 -33.32
CA ILE A 267 -10.63 1.91 -32.95
C ILE A 267 -11.35 2.16 -31.63
N LYS A 268 -12.69 1.99 -31.66
CA LYS A 268 -13.50 1.99 -30.44
C LYS A 268 -13.36 0.62 -29.76
N VAL A 269 -13.05 0.66 -28.47
CA VAL A 269 -12.91 -0.51 -27.60
C VAL A 269 -14.09 -0.56 -26.63
N THR A 270 -14.75 -1.69 -26.52
CA THR A 270 -15.90 -1.88 -25.63
C THR A 270 -15.81 -3.26 -24.97
N PRO A 271 -15.96 -3.39 -23.65
CA PRO A 271 -16.00 -4.69 -23.01
C PRO A 271 -17.15 -5.56 -23.54
N LYS A 272 -16.91 -6.83 -23.83
CA LYS A 272 -17.98 -7.80 -24.16
C LYS A 272 -18.94 -7.99 -22.98
N ARG A 273 -18.41 -7.93 -21.79
CA ARG A 273 -19.16 -7.96 -20.54
C ARG A 273 -18.81 -6.73 -19.72
N MET A 274 -19.79 -5.88 -19.49
CA MET A 274 -19.61 -4.57 -18.83
C MET A 274 -19.06 -4.63 -17.40
N TYR A 275 -19.00 -5.81 -16.79
CA TYR A 275 -18.54 -5.99 -15.41
C TYR A 275 -17.17 -6.69 -15.31
N ASP A 276 -16.59 -7.06 -16.43
CA ASP A 276 -15.21 -7.51 -16.46
C ASP A 276 -14.28 -6.30 -16.23
N ALA A 277 -13.11 -6.56 -15.61
CA ALA A 277 -12.08 -5.54 -15.40
C ALA A 277 -11.43 -5.17 -16.74
N CYS A 278 -12.11 -4.35 -17.52
CA CYS A 278 -11.78 -3.99 -18.89
C CYS A 278 -12.00 -2.51 -19.14
N PHE A 279 -11.18 -1.93 -19.99
CA PHE A 279 -11.30 -0.55 -20.43
C PHE A 279 -12.43 -0.40 -21.48
N GLN A 280 -12.87 0.84 -21.65
CA GLN A 280 -13.67 1.28 -22.78
C GLN A 280 -13.16 2.64 -23.26
N GLY A 281 -13.39 2.95 -24.53
CA GLY A 281 -12.91 4.21 -25.13
C GLY A 281 -12.31 4.00 -26.50
N TYR A 282 -11.19 4.65 -26.77
CA TYR A 282 -10.54 4.61 -28.08
C TYR A 282 -9.06 4.27 -27.95
N ILE A 283 -8.58 3.44 -28.88
CA ILE A 283 -7.16 3.19 -29.11
C ILE A 283 -6.84 3.62 -30.55
N TYR A 284 -5.70 4.27 -30.71
CA TYR A 284 -5.21 4.73 -31.99
C TYR A 284 -3.99 3.89 -32.36
N ILE A 285 -4.04 3.21 -33.49
CA ILE A 285 -2.99 2.29 -33.97
C ILE A 285 -2.36 2.88 -35.23
N LEU A 286 -1.05 2.97 -35.22
CA LEU A 286 -0.27 3.38 -36.38
C LEU A 286 -0.19 2.21 -37.36
N GLU A 287 -0.60 2.41 -38.60
CA GLU A 287 -0.56 1.40 -39.66
C GLU A 287 0.90 1.02 -39.99
N ASN A 288 1.11 -0.14 -40.63
CA ASN A 288 2.41 -0.73 -40.98
C ASN A 288 3.26 -1.23 -39.80
N ASP A 289 3.35 -0.48 -38.70
CA ASP A 289 4.09 -0.86 -37.50
C ASP A 289 3.21 -1.46 -36.40
N TRP A 290 1.90 -1.23 -36.47
CA TRP A 290 0.85 -1.75 -35.57
C TRP A 290 1.11 -1.43 -34.10
N ARG A 291 1.74 -0.26 -33.84
CA ARG A 291 1.98 0.26 -32.51
C ARG A 291 0.87 1.18 -32.03
N ILE A 292 0.79 1.36 -30.73
CA ILE A 292 -0.08 2.36 -30.14
C ILE A 292 0.47 3.76 -30.48
N TYR A 293 -0.34 4.57 -31.16
CA TYR A 293 -0.10 5.98 -31.42
C TYR A 293 -0.58 6.88 -30.28
N GLY A 294 -1.66 6.47 -29.63
CA GLY A 294 -2.24 7.12 -28.46
C GLY A 294 -3.44 6.35 -27.98
N LEU A 295 -3.93 6.73 -26.83
CA LEU A 295 -5.14 6.14 -26.27
C LEU A 295 -5.93 7.13 -25.42
N ASP A 296 -7.24 6.93 -25.41
CA ASP A 296 -8.19 7.64 -24.56
C ASP A 296 -9.18 6.61 -24.04
N LEU A 297 -8.83 6.01 -22.91
CA LEU A 297 -9.53 4.89 -22.31
C LEU A 297 -10.08 5.29 -20.94
N PHE A 298 -11.18 4.68 -20.56
CA PHE A 298 -11.72 4.86 -19.21
C PHE A 298 -12.30 3.56 -18.66
N ILE A 299 -12.40 3.52 -17.34
CA ILE A 299 -13.03 2.44 -16.58
C ILE A 299 -13.94 3.07 -15.53
N THR A 300 -15.06 2.46 -15.23
CA THR A 300 -16.03 2.97 -14.26
C THR A 300 -16.28 1.96 -13.15
N LYS A 301 -16.98 2.38 -12.11
CA LYS A 301 -17.37 1.48 -11.02
C LYS A 301 -18.13 0.23 -11.47
N LYS A 302 -18.66 0.21 -12.68
CA LYS A 302 -19.29 -0.99 -13.25
C LYS A 302 -18.30 -2.12 -13.52
N GLN A 303 -17.02 -1.79 -13.77
CA GLN A 303 -15.93 -2.72 -14.00
C GLN A 303 -15.18 -3.13 -12.72
N ASN A 304 -15.83 -3.02 -11.55
CA ASN A 304 -15.30 -3.44 -10.25
C ASN A 304 -14.09 -2.66 -9.74
N ILE A 305 -13.91 -1.40 -10.16
CA ILE A 305 -12.98 -0.52 -9.44
C ILE A 305 -13.58 -0.09 -8.10
N ASN A 306 -12.72 0.05 -7.10
CA ASN A 306 -13.09 0.44 -5.74
C ASN A 306 -12.95 1.95 -5.57
N PHE A 307 -13.84 2.54 -4.77
CA PHE A 307 -13.79 3.95 -4.32
C PHE A 307 -13.86 5.02 -5.43
N VAL A 308 -13.67 4.67 -6.69
CA VAL A 308 -13.67 5.58 -7.83
C VAL A 308 -14.91 5.34 -8.71
N ASP A 309 -15.62 6.41 -9.09
CA ASP A 309 -16.76 6.31 -10.00
C ASP A 309 -16.32 6.15 -11.45
N THR A 310 -15.28 6.91 -11.83
CA THR A 310 -14.69 6.89 -13.17
C THR A 310 -13.20 7.17 -13.07
N LEU A 311 -12.41 6.39 -13.80
CA LEU A 311 -10.98 6.64 -14.01
C LEU A 311 -10.73 6.66 -15.51
N LYS A 312 -10.17 7.77 -16.01
CA LYS A 312 -9.87 8.00 -17.41
C LYS A 312 -8.36 8.08 -17.60
N PHE A 313 -7.87 7.46 -18.67
CA PHE A 313 -6.48 7.46 -19.11
C PHE A 313 -6.39 8.12 -20.48
N SER A 314 -5.46 9.03 -20.63
CA SER A 314 -5.06 9.53 -21.94
C SER A 314 -3.54 9.48 -22.02
N GLU A 315 -3.03 8.83 -23.05
CA GLU A 315 -1.59 8.71 -23.28
C GLU A 315 -1.27 9.10 -24.71
N GLN A 316 -0.21 9.87 -24.86
CA GLN A 316 0.28 10.33 -26.14
C GLN A 316 1.73 9.91 -26.32
N PHE A 317 2.02 9.41 -27.50
CA PHE A 317 3.38 9.01 -27.89
C PHE A 317 3.94 9.95 -28.94
N PHE A 318 5.26 10.06 -28.96
CA PHE A 318 5.99 10.79 -29.98
C PHE A 318 7.24 10.01 -30.41
N PRO A 319 7.75 10.19 -31.65
CA PRO A 319 8.94 9.53 -32.12
C PRO A 319 10.18 10.15 -31.49
N VAL A 320 10.90 9.39 -30.65
CA VAL A 320 12.19 9.76 -30.08
C VAL A 320 13.31 9.44 -31.08
N SER A 321 13.11 8.43 -31.91
CA SER A 321 13.92 8.11 -33.09
C SER A 321 13.02 7.62 -34.22
N PRO A 322 13.49 7.44 -35.45
CA PRO A 322 12.64 7.06 -36.59
C PRO A 322 11.82 5.78 -36.38
N LYS A 323 12.26 4.90 -35.48
CA LYS A 323 11.59 3.61 -35.21
C LYS A 323 11.08 3.47 -33.76
N ILE A 324 11.46 4.36 -32.82
CA ILE A 324 11.15 4.22 -31.40
C ILE A 324 10.24 5.34 -30.97
N TRP A 325 9.09 4.96 -30.46
CA TRP A 325 8.09 5.89 -29.93
C TRP A 325 8.02 5.74 -28.41
N MET A 326 8.03 6.86 -27.71
CA MET A 326 7.98 6.91 -26.25
C MET A 326 6.83 7.83 -25.80
N PRO A 327 6.30 7.65 -24.58
CA PRO A 327 5.30 8.56 -24.03
C PRO A 327 5.80 10.01 -23.99
N SER A 328 5.00 10.95 -24.47
CA SER A 328 5.22 12.38 -24.25
C SER A 328 4.48 12.85 -23.00
N SER A 329 3.27 12.33 -22.80
CA SER A 329 2.47 12.61 -21.61
C SER A 329 1.53 11.46 -21.29
N ILE A 330 1.33 11.24 -20.00
CA ILE A 330 0.33 10.32 -19.46
C ILE A 330 -0.57 11.11 -18.52
N LYS A 331 -1.87 11.04 -18.72
CA LYS A 331 -2.86 11.71 -17.88
C LYS A 331 -3.85 10.71 -17.28
N PHE A 332 -4.11 10.90 -16.00
CA PHE A 332 -5.14 10.22 -15.24
C PHE A 332 -6.17 11.25 -14.76
N GLU A 333 -7.43 11.05 -15.05
CA GLU A 333 -8.52 11.84 -14.48
C GLU A 333 -9.44 10.90 -13.71
N PHE A 334 -9.87 11.31 -12.52
CA PHE A 334 -10.76 10.49 -11.73
C PHE A 334 -11.86 11.30 -11.06
N THR A 335 -12.97 10.62 -10.83
CA THR A 335 -14.04 11.07 -9.94
C THR A 335 -14.38 9.96 -8.96
N ALA A 336 -14.64 10.32 -7.71
CA ALA A 336 -14.95 9.40 -6.63
C ALA A 336 -16.05 9.97 -5.75
N GLY A 337 -16.97 9.11 -5.32
CA GLY A 337 -18.06 9.49 -4.43
C GLY A 337 -18.24 8.45 -3.32
N LEU A 338 -18.19 8.90 -2.06
CA LEU A 338 -18.41 8.05 -0.91
C LEU A 338 -19.09 8.83 0.22
N LEU A 339 -20.19 8.29 0.76
CA LEU A 339 -20.89 8.82 1.93
C LEU A 339 -21.23 10.33 1.85
N GLY A 340 -21.59 10.81 0.66
CA GLY A 340 -21.92 12.22 0.42
C GLY A 340 -20.75 13.12 0.10
N PHE A 341 -19.51 12.63 0.19
CA PHE A 341 -18.33 13.34 -0.33
C PHE A 341 -18.14 13.02 -1.80
N LYS A 342 -17.82 14.06 -2.60
CA LYS A 342 -17.43 13.91 -4.00
C LYS A 342 -16.04 14.51 -4.18
N ILE A 343 -15.12 13.71 -4.70
CA ILE A 343 -13.75 14.11 -4.99
C ILE A 343 -13.52 13.91 -6.48
N GLY A 344 -12.77 14.79 -7.08
CA GLY A 344 -12.28 14.65 -8.45
C GLY A 344 -10.90 15.23 -8.58
N GLY A 345 -10.19 14.85 -9.63
CA GLY A 345 -8.86 15.36 -9.85
C GLY A 345 -8.19 14.75 -11.06
N TYR A 346 -6.94 15.13 -11.23
CA TYR A 346 -6.10 14.61 -12.28
C TYR A 346 -4.64 14.50 -11.83
N TYR A 347 -3.92 13.64 -12.52
CA TYR A 347 -2.47 13.59 -12.53
C TYR A 347 -2.00 13.67 -13.98
N ILE A 348 -1.03 14.53 -14.25
CA ILE A 348 -0.39 14.66 -15.55
C ILE A 348 1.11 14.44 -15.39
N SER A 349 1.65 13.48 -16.13
CA SER A 349 3.09 13.23 -16.25
C SER A 349 3.56 13.69 -17.61
N VAL A 350 4.61 14.49 -17.64
CA VAL A 350 5.26 14.97 -18.86
C VAL A 350 6.67 14.41 -18.91
N TYR A 351 6.99 13.72 -19.98
CA TYR A 351 8.27 13.06 -20.22
C TYR A 351 9.09 13.84 -21.23
N LYS A 352 10.34 14.10 -20.91
CA LYS A 352 11.27 14.85 -21.79
C LYS A 352 12.70 14.35 -21.63
N ASP A 353 13.57 14.78 -22.54
CA ASP A 353 15.01 14.53 -22.48
C ASP A 353 15.37 13.04 -22.46
N TYR A 354 14.74 12.26 -23.35
CA TYR A 354 15.01 10.83 -23.47
C TYR A 354 16.43 10.57 -24.00
N ASP A 355 17.16 9.70 -23.29
CA ASP A 355 18.38 9.05 -23.76
C ASP A 355 18.11 7.54 -23.86
N LEU A 356 18.19 6.99 -25.07
CA LEU A 356 17.91 5.59 -25.38
C LEU A 356 19.15 4.67 -25.26
N ASN A 357 20.33 5.24 -25.01
CA ASN A 357 21.58 4.52 -24.89
C ASN A 357 22.38 4.91 -23.64
N PRO A 358 21.74 5.00 -22.47
CA PRO A 358 22.43 5.45 -21.27
C PRO A 358 23.39 4.37 -20.76
N THR A 359 24.48 4.81 -20.13
CA THR A 359 25.35 3.91 -19.39
C THR A 359 24.79 3.71 -17.99
N LEU A 360 24.18 2.55 -17.72
CA LEU A 360 23.53 2.23 -16.46
C LEU A 360 24.17 1.01 -15.79
N ASN A 361 24.26 1.05 -14.45
CA ASN A 361 24.75 -0.06 -13.63
C ASN A 361 23.55 -0.80 -13.01
N LYS A 362 23.50 -2.13 -13.13
CA LYS A 362 22.42 -2.95 -12.53
C LYS A 362 22.24 -2.72 -11.03
N LYS A 363 23.30 -2.42 -10.28
CA LYS A 363 23.23 -2.17 -8.85
C LYS A 363 22.46 -0.89 -8.47
N GLU A 364 22.38 0.10 -9.39
CA GLU A 364 21.62 1.33 -9.17
C GLU A 364 20.11 1.05 -9.04
N PHE A 365 19.62 -0.01 -9.67
CA PHE A 365 18.22 -0.40 -9.64
C PHE A 365 17.76 -1.12 -8.35
N ASN A 366 18.69 -1.40 -7.44
CA ASN A 366 18.33 -1.81 -6.08
C ASN A 366 17.72 -0.63 -5.32
N GLU A 367 18.11 0.61 -5.63
CA GLU A 367 17.49 1.83 -5.13
C GLU A 367 16.42 2.30 -6.12
N VAL A 368 15.16 1.91 -5.85
CA VAL A 368 14.04 2.24 -6.76
C VAL A 368 13.72 3.72 -6.75
N LEU A 369 13.80 4.35 -5.57
CA LEU A 369 13.57 5.77 -5.37
C LEU A 369 14.65 6.39 -4.49
N LEU A 370 15.17 7.54 -4.90
CA LEU A 370 16.08 8.37 -4.12
C LEU A 370 15.50 9.76 -3.92
N ILE A 371 15.18 10.11 -2.68
CA ILE A 371 14.76 11.47 -2.27
C ILE A 371 15.84 12.06 -1.38
N LYS A 372 16.64 12.98 -1.90
CA LYS A 372 17.68 13.66 -1.13
C LYS A 372 17.09 14.74 -0.22
N PRO A 373 17.76 15.07 0.91
CA PRO A 373 17.37 16.22 1.72
C PRO A 373 17.35 17.51 0.88
N GLY A 374 16.32 18.34 1.06
CA GLY A 374 16.21 19.64 0.41
C GLY A 374 15.51 19.69 -0.95
N VAL A 375 15.09 18.54 -1.53
CA VAL A 375 14.33 18.52 -2.80
C VAL A 375 13.00 19.27 -2.72
N ASN A 376 12.43 19.36 -1.51
CA ASN A 376 11.19 20.08 -1.21
C ASN A 376 11.40 21.56 -0.81
N LYS A 377 12.62 22.07 -0.88
CA LYS A 377 12.98 23.45 -0.50
C LYS A 377 13.28 24.36 -1.69
N LYS A 378 12.95 23.91 -2.91
CA LYS A 378 13.12 24.73 -4.11
C LYS A 378 12.22 25.98 -4.05
N ASP A 379 12.78 27.13 -4.41
CA ASP A 379 12.09 28.42 -4.36
C ASP A 379 11.11 28.61 -5.54
N SER A 380 10.41 29.75 -5.56
CA SER A 380 9.48 30.09 -6.63
C SER A 380 10.17 30.29 -7.97
N THR A 381 11.37 30.88 -7.97
CA THR A 381 12.15 31.13 -9.19
C THR A 381 12.53 29.82 -9.87
N TYR A 382 12.94 28.82 -9.10
CA TYR A 382 13.20 27.48 -9.63
C TYR A 382 11.95 26.91 -10.33
N TRP A 383 10.78 26.95 -9.66
CA TRP A 383 9.55 26.41 -10.19
C TRP A 383 9.00 27.19 -11.39
N GLU A 384 9.21 28.50 -11.45
CA GLU A 384 8.86 29.32 -12.60
C GLU A 384 9.68 28.94 -13.84
N ASN A 385 10.94 28.59 -13.65
CA ASN A 385 11.84 28.20 -14.73
C ASN A 385 11.70 26.72 -15.14
N GLU A 386 11.44 25.83 -14.22
CA GLU A 386 11.49 24.38 -14.47
C GLU A 386 10.12 23.73 -14.71
N ARG A 387 9.03 24.43 -14.40
CA ARG A 387 7.66 23.92 -14.54
C ARG A 387 7.22 23.82 -16.00
N PRO A 388 7.04 22.59 -16.55
CA PRO A 388 6.57 22.46 -17.92
C PRO A 388 5.06 22.72 -18.06
N VAL A 389 4.24 22.43 -17.04
CA VAL A 389 2.79 22.63 -17.06
C VAL A 389 2.42 23.85 -16.22
N PRO A 390 2.01 24.99 -16.80
CA PRO A 390 1.70 26.20 -16.06
C PRO A 390 0.62 25.96 -14.99
N LEU A 391 0.71 26.72 -13.90
CA LEU A 391 -0.36 26.75 -12.91
C LEU A 391 -1.53 27.60 -13.41
N THR A 392 -2.75 27.13 -13.15
CA THR A 392 -3.95 27.99 -13.27
C THR A 392 -3.97 29.01 -12.15
N ASP A 393 -4.80 30.04 -12.26
CA ASP A 393 -4.92 31.08 -11.22
C ASP A 393 -5.47 30.51 -9.91
N GLU A 394 -6.35 29.50 -9.99
CA GLU A 394 -6.83 28.76 -8.81
C GLU A 394 -5.68 28.04 -8.08
N GLU A 395 -4.81 27.36 -8.83
CA GLU A 395 -3.64 26.64 -8.29
C GLU A 395 -2.61 27.61 -7.68
N LYS A 396 -2.34 28.75 -8.32
CA LYS A 396 -1.47 29.81 -7.77
C LYS A 396 -2.02 30.33 -6.44
N THR A 397 -3.33 30.62 -6.41
CA THR A 397 -4.03 31.10 -5.22
C THR A 397 -4.00 30.06 -4.10
N ASP A 398 -4.17 28.77 -4.41
CA ASP A 398 -4.10 27.67 -3.42
C ASP A 398 -2.71 27.58 -2.79
N TYR A 399 -1.64 27.63 -3.59
CA TYR A 399 -0.27 27.65 -3.07
C TYR A 399 -0.04 28.82 -2.11
N GLN A 400 -0.47 30.04 -2.47
CA GLN A 400 -0.30 31.23 -1.63
C GLN A 400 -1.07 31.12 -0.32
N LYS A 401 -2.37 30.77 -0.38
CA LYS A 401 -3.22 30.62 0.81
C LYS A 401 -2.70 29.54 1.75
N LYS A 402 -2.37 28.38 1.21
CA LYS A 402 -1.93 27.24 2.01
C LYS A 402 -0.51 27.41 2.56
N ALA A 403 0.37 28.17 1.90
CA ALA A 403 1.67 28.53 2.48
C ALA A 403 1.53 29.35 3.78
N ILE A 404 0.59 30.28 3.81
CA ILE A 404 0.28 31.06 5.04
C ILE A 404 -0.27 30.14 6.13
N LEU A 405 -1.21 29.24 5.76
CA LEU A 405 -1.79 28.26 6.69
C LEU A 405 -0.73 27.29 7.24
N ALA A 406 0.21 26.84 6.40
CA ALA A 406 1.28 25.93 6.80
C ALA A 406 2.19 26.57 7.87
N LYS A 407 2.66 27.80 7.63
CA LYS A 407 3.43 28.55 8.63
C LYS A 407 2.71 28.67 9.97
N LYS A 408 1.40 28.97 9.93
CA LYS A 408 0.57 29.05 11.13
C LYS A 408 0.50 27.68 11.84
N ARG A 409 0.24 26.60 11.11
CA ARG A 409 0.07 25.24 11.65
C ARG A 409 1.35 24.64 12.23
N GLU A 410 2.51 25.04 11.73
CA GLU A 410 3.82 24.61 12.23
C GLU A 410 4.28 25.44 13.43
N SER A 411 3.65 26.56 13.74
CA SER A 411 4.05 27.39 14.86
C SER A 411 3.77 26.70 16.20
N LYS A 412 4.68 26.88 17.15
CA LYS A 412 4.52 26.34 18.53
C LYS A 412 3.21 26.77 19.14
N SER A 413 2.84 28.04 19.01
CA SER A 413 1.60 28.60 19.58
C SER A 413 0.35 27.92 19.01
N TYR A 414 0.33 27.59 17.74
CA TYR A 414 -0.78 26.86 17.13
C TYR A 414 -0.83 25.40 17.61
N LEU A 415 0.32 24.71 17.65
CA LEU A 415 0.40 23.33 18.13
C LEU A 415 0.01 23.23 19.61
N ASP A 416 0.48 24.14 20.45
CA ASP A 416 0.10 24.22 21.87
C ASP A 416 -1.41 24.51 22.05
N SER A 417 -1.97 25.40 21.20
CA SER A 417 -3.41 25.68 21.21
C SER A 417 -4.24 24.46 20.79
N LEU A 418 -3.77 23.73 19.77
CA LEU A 418 -4.40 22.51 19.31
C LEU A 418 -4.33 21.40 20.38
N ASP A 419 -3.17 21.27 21.03
CA ASP A 419 -2.99 20.33 22.13
C ASP A 419 -3.87 20.69 23.34
N LYS A 420 -3.98 21.97 23.69
CA LYS A 420 -4.90 22.42 24.75
C LYS A 420 -6.36 22.05 24.49
N VAL A 421 -6.79 22.03 23.24
CA VAL A 421 -8.15 21.62 22.86
C VAL A 421 -8.29 20.09 22.87
N ASN A 422 -7.35 19.37 22.24
CA ASN A 422 -7.43 17.92 22.06
C ASN A 422 -7.08 17.12 23.31
N ASN A 423 -6.30 17.69 24.22
CA ASN A 423 -5.91 17.06 25.50
C ASN A 423 -6.99 17.29 26.59
N LYS A 424 -8.12 17.90 26.26
CA LYS A 424 -9.22 18.01 27.23
C LYS A 424 -9.76 16.63 27.56
N PHE A 425 -9.83 16.34 28.85
CA PHE A 425 -10.41 15.09 29.32
C PHE A 425 -11.90 15.00 28.97
N ASN A 426 -12.28 13.90 28.32
CA ASN A 426 -13.67 13.56 28.00
C ASN A 426 -13.99 12.19 28.63
N PRO A 427 -14.90 12.12 29.63
CA PRO A 427 -15.22 10.87 30.29
C PRO A 427 -15.77 9.78 29.36
N GLY A 428 -16.57 10.16 28.35
CA GLY A 428 -17.12 9.22 27.38
C GLY A 428 -16.04 8.63 26.46
N GLU A 429 -15.13 9.46 26.01
CA GLU A 429 -13.97 9.04 25.23
C GLU A 429 -13.01 8.19 26.07
N PHE A 430 -12.75 8.57 27.31
CA PHE A 430 -11.93 7.78 28.25
C PHE A 430 -12.50 6.39 28.51
N LEU A 431 -13.82 6.27 28.59
CA LEU A 431 -14.47 4.99 28.79
C LEU A 431 -14.30 4.05 27.60
N LEU A 432 -14.47 4.56 26.36
CA LEU A 432 -14.57 3.75 25.15
C LEU A 432 -13.32 3.78 24.28
N GLY A 433 -12.60 4.90 24.23
CA GLY A 433 -11.46 5.17 23.36
C GLY A 433 -10.14 5.36 24.09
N GLY A 434 -10.18 5.50 25.42
CA GLY A 434 -9.00 5.83 26.23
C GLY A 434 -8.73 7.34 26.31
N TYR A 435 -7.58 7.71 26.87
CA TYR A 435 -7.17 9.10 26.95
C TYR A 435 -5.80 9.27 26.33
N HIS A 436 -5.70 10.25 25.43
CA HIS A 436 -4.48 10.51 24.66
C HIS A 436 -4.01 11.93 24.92
N TYR A 437 -2.97 12.09 25.72
CA TYR A 437 -2.30 13.37 25.92
C TYR A 437 -1.14 13.50 24.94
N ARG A 438 -1.10 14.59 24.17
CA ARG A 438 -0.12 14.83 23.11
C ARG A 438 0.58 16.16 23.33
N ASN A 439 1.89 16.17 23.25
CA ASN A 439 2.73 17.34 23.07
C ASN A 439 3.35 17.24 21.67
N ARG A 440 2.64 17.81 20.66
CA ARG A 440 3.04 17.68 19.25
C ARG A 440 4.34 18.38 18.93
N TYR A 441 4.62 19.48 19.62
CA TYR A 441 5.86 20.23 19.39
C TYR A 441 7.09 19.47 19.82
N GLU A 442 7.04 18.81 20.99
CA GLU A 442 8.13 17.99 21.53
C GLU A 442 8.10 16.54 21.02
N HIS A 443 7.09 16.15 20.26
CA HIS A 443 6.84 14.78 19.81
C HIS A 443 6.76 13.77 20.97
N GLU A 444 6.02 14.14 22.00
CA GLU A 444 5.74 13.30 23.17
C GLU A 444 4.27 12.90 23.18
N TYR A 445 4.01 11.64 23.46
CA TYR A 445 2.66 11.07 23.43
C TYR A 445 2.47 10.20 24.66
N TYR A 446 1.39 10.44 25.39
CA TYR A 446 0.97 9.62 26.52
C TYR A 446 -0.38 9.02 26.16
N ASN A 447 -0.49 7.70 26.18
CA ASN A 447 -1.73 7.01 25.90
C ASN A 447 -2.15 6.21 27.12
N PHE A 448 -3.42 6.26 27.46
CA PHE A 448 -4.06 5.56 28.54
C PHE A 448 -5.17 4.70 27.95
N ASP A 449 -5.20 3.43 28.32
CA ASP A 449 -6.13 2.46 27.73
C ASP A 449 -7.60 2.81 28.02
N PRO A 450 -8.56 2.39 27.15
CA PRO A 450 -9.98 2.55 27.42
C PRO A 450 -10.38 1.81 28.71
N LEU A 451 -11.12 2.46 29.57
CA LEU A 451 -11.53 1.86 30.86
C LEU A 451 -12.42 0.61 30.66
N LEU A 452 -13.24 0.58 29.61
CA LEU A 452 -14.10 -0.56 29.32
C LEU A 452 -13.30 -1.83 28.97
N THR A 453 -12.18 -1.69 28.25
CA THR A 453 -11.32 -2.84 27.89
C THR A 453 -10.37 -3.26 29.01
N ALA A 454 -10.22 -2.43 30.04
CA ALA A 454 -9.45 -2.77 31.22
C ALA A 454 -10.17 -3.81 32.11
N ILE A 455 -11.50 -3.90 32.00
CA ILE A 455 -12.31 -4.86 32.77
C ILE A 455 -12.42 -6.15 31.96
N LYS A 456 -12.04 -7.27 32.56
CA LYS A 456 -12.13 -8.60 31.96
C LYS A 456 -12.66 -9.60 32.98
N PHE A 457 -13.10 -10.74 32.48
CA PHE A 457 -13.52 -11.89 33.29
C PHE A 457 -12.86 -13.15 32.76
N ASN A 458 -12.32 -13.97 33.66
CA ASN A 458 -11.87 -15.34 33.43
C ASN A 458 -12.08 -16.20 34.66
N THR A 459 -12.05 -17.51 34.49
CA THR A 459 -12.35 -18.44 35.60
C THR A 459 -11.26 -18.49 36.67
N VAL A 460 -10.05 -18.03 36.40
CA VAL A 460 -8.92 -18.00 37.35
C VAL A 460 -9.01 -16.79 38.27
N GLN A 461 -9.19 -15.60 37.70
CA GLN A 461 -9.18 -14.32 38.44
C GLN A 461 -10.57 -13.84 38.82
N GLY A 462 -11.65 -14.46 38.26
CA GLY A 462 -12.99 -13.90 38.30
C GLY A 462 -13.02 -12.60 37.48
N PHE A 463 -13.69 -11.56 37.97
CA PHE A 463 -13.50 -10.24 37.44
C PHE A 463 -12.05 -9.77 37.73
N ALA A 464 -11.46 -9.13 36.74
CA ALA A 464 -10.13 -8.55 36.88
C ALA A 464 -10.09 -7.20 36.19
N ILE A 465 -9.24 -6.30 36.66
CA ILE A 465 -8.93 -5.02 36.05
C ILE A 465 -7.47 -5.06 35.65
N ASP A 466 -7.19 -4.78 34.37
CA ASP A 466 -5.84 -4.60 33.86
C ASP A 466 -5.79 -3.25 33.12
N TYR A 467 -5.12 -2.27 33.69
CA TYR A 467 -5.05 -0.92 33.14
C TYR A 467 -3.66 -0.62 32.65
N GLY A 468 -3.57 -0.18 31.42
CA GLY A 468 -2.32 0.14 30.75
C GLY A 468 -2.16 1.63 30.43
N ALA A 469 -0.90 2.08 30.43
CA ALA A 469 -0.50 3.37 29.92
C ALA A 469 0.81 3.26 29.16
N SER A 470 0.99 4.09 28.14
CA SER A 470 2.24 4.15 27.39
C SER A 470 2.70 5.57 27.16
N PHE A 471 4.01 5.73 27.17
CA PHE A 471 4.71 6.95 26.79
C PHE A 471 5.55 6.69 25.55
N SER A 472 5.51 7.59 24.57
CA SER A 472 6.41 7.56 23.43
C SER A 472 6.97 8.95 23.13
N LYS A 473 8.28 8.99 22.84
CA LYS A 473 9.03 10.19 22.51
C LYS A 473 9.93 9.95 21.32
N ARG A 474 9.91 10.86 20.35
CA ARG A 474 10.84 10.79 19.23
C ARG A 474 12.25 11.15 19.71
N VAL A 475 13.18 10.20 19.61
CA VAL A 475 14.58 10.36 20.02
C VAL A 475 15.55 10.49 18.85
N ASP A 476 15.12 10.11 17.66
CA ASP A 476 15.88 10.26 16.43
C ASP A 476 14.98 10.88 15.35
N SER A 477 15.23 12.14 15.06
CA SER A 477 14.44 12.91 14.07
C SER A 477 14.79 12.57 12.62
N ILE A 478 16.01 12.05 12.39
CA ILE A 478 16.50 11.68 11.05
C ILE A 478 15.85 10.37 10.60
N ASN A 479 15.88 9.33 11.48
CA ASN A 479 15.34 8.01 11.19
C ASN A 479 13.93 7.82 11.79
N ASN A 480 13.28 8.89 12.25
CA ASN A 480 11.92 8.87 12.83
C ASN A 480 11.70 7.78 13.90
N ARG A 481 12.70 7.57 14.79
CA ARG A 481 12.68 6.51 15.80
C ARG A 481 12.20 7.01 17.15
N TYR A 482 11.40 6.20 17.82
CA TYR A 482 10.74 6.52 19.08
C TYR A 482 11.26 5.62 20.20
N LEU A 483 11.55 6.22 21.35
CA LEU A 483 11.55 5.54 22.62
C LEU A 483 10.10 5.28 23.02
N VAL A 484 9.77 4.04 23.35
CA VAL A 484 8.45 3.67 23.87
C VAL A 484 8.61 2.98 25.22
N VAL A 485 7.81 3.39 26.19
CA VAL A 485 7.71 2.75 27.50
C VAL A 485 6.24 2.54 27.79
N GLY A 486 5.85 1.29 27.98
CA GLY A 486 4.51 0.91 28.42
C GLY A 486 4.56 0.36 29.84
N ALA A 487 3.52 0.62 30.60
CA ALA A 487 3.31 0.05 31.91
C ALA A 487 1.87 -0.42 32.05
N LYS A 488 1.67 -1.55 32.68
CA LYS A 488 0.37 -2.16 32.96
C LYS A 488 0.30 -2.56 34.41
N ALA A 489 -0.84 -2.32 35.05
CA ALA A 489 -1.12 -2.75 36.40
C ALA A 489 -2.51 -3.39 36.47
N GLY A 490 -2.65 -4.48 37.23
CA GLY A 490 -3.89 -5.19 37.30
C GLY A 490 -4.15 -5.80 38.68
N TYR A 491 -5.40 -6.21 38.87
CA TYR A 491 -5.86 -6.92 40.07
C TYR A 491 -6.98 -7.88 39.75
N GLY A 492 -6.83 -9.14 40.18
CA GLY A 492 -7.86 -10.16 40.09
C GLY A 492 -8.65 -10.24 41.39
N PHE A 493 -9.97 -10.22 41.29
CA PHE A 493 -10.85 -10.19 42.50
C PHE A 493 -11.06 -11.54 43.13
N SER A 494 -10.92 -12.66 42.40
CA SER A 494 -11.09 -14.01 42.98
C SER A 494 -9.76 -14.61 43.42
N ASP A 495 -8.65 -14.31 42.77
CA ASP A 495 -7.33 -14.82 43.14
C ASP A 495 -6.58 -13.87 44.08
N HIS A 496 -7.11 -12.65 44.30
CA HIS A 496 -6.51 -11.57 45.13
C HIS A 496 -5.05 -11.23 44.77
N ARG A 497 -4.70 -11.30 43.45
CA ARG A 497 -3.35 -11.06 42.98
C ARG A 497 -3.22 -9.71 42.33
N PHE A 498 -2.17 -8.99 42.69
CA PHE A 498 -1.70 -7.88 41.92
C PHE A 498 -0.81 -8.36 40.78
N THR A 499 -1.01 -7.77 39.61
CA THR A 499 -0.18 -7.96 38.41
C THR A 499 0.38 -6.62 37.99
N GLY A 500 1.50 -6.65 37.27
CA GLY A 500 2.06 -5.44 36.71
C GLY A 500 3.26 -5.78 35.84
N ALA A 501 3.36 -5.08 34.71
CA ALA A 501 4.45 -5.28 33.77
C ALA A 501 4.89 -3.96 33.14
N ILE A 502 6.15 -3.91 32.77
CA ILE A 502 6.76 -2.82 32.01
C ILE A 502 7.29 -3.39 30.71
N ASN A 503 7.04 -2.71 29.61
CA ASN A 503 7.59 -3.03 28.31
C ASN A 503 8.26 -1.81 27.69
N THR A 504 9.41 -2.03 27.05
CA THR A 504 10.18 -0.94 26.46
C THR A 504 10.58 -1.26 25.02
N SER A 505 10.71 -0.21 24.22
CA SER A 505 11.34 -0.27 22.90
C SER A 505 12.28 0.93 22.76
N ILE A 506 13.56 0.64 22.79
CA ILE A 506 14.63 1.65 22.88
C ILE A 506 15.47 1.57 21.61
N PRO A 507 15.44 2.59 20.73
CA PRO A 507 16.36 2.63 19.60
C PRO A 507 17.78 2.96 20.06
N VAL A 508 18.72 2.06 19.76
CA VAL A 508 20.14 2.21 20.11
C VAL A 508 20.99 1.98 18.85
N GLY A 509 21.54 3.04 18.30
CA GLY A 509 22.27 2.96 17.03
C GLY A 509 21.43 2.28 15.94
N GLY A 510 21.95 1.24 15.28
CA GLY A 510 21.22 0.45 14.27
C GLY A 510 20.34 -0.67 14.83
N PHE A 511 20.15 -0.75 16.16
CA PHE A 511 19.39 -1.78 16.85
C PHE A 511 18.12 -1.22 17.49
N THR A 512 17.18 -2.11 17.80
CA THR A 512 16.08 -1.84 18.73
C THR A 512 16.24 -2.78 19.92
N LEU A 513 16.41 -2.21 21.11
CA LEU A 513 16.49 -2.94 22.37
C LEU A 513 15.12 -2.96 23.04
N GLY A 514 14.61 -4.14 23.37
CA GLY A 514 13.43 -4.32 24.21
C GLY A 514 13.86 -4.84 25.58
N ILE A 515 13.34 -4.25 26.64
CA ILE A 515 13.46 -4.75 28.01
C ILE A 515 12.06 -4.81 28.58
N ASN A 516 11.60 -6.00 28.96
CA ASN A 516 10.25 -6.21 29.45
C ASN A 516 10.32 -7.05 30.73
N GLY A 517 9.43 -6.80 31.65
CA GLY A 517 9.40 -7.58 32.86
C GLY A 517 8.22 -7.24 33.76
N GLY A 518 7.87 -8.17 34.63
CA GLY A 518 6.74 -8.01 35.53
C GLY A 518 6.18 -9.33 36.03
N SER A 519 4.97 -9.22 36.57
CA SER A 519 4.13 -10.36 36.97
C SER A 519 2.81 -10.27 36.22
N GLU A 520 2.48 -11.26 35.40
CA GLU A 520 1.29 -11.29 34.57
C GLU A 520 0.56 -12.64 34.71
N ILE A 521 -0.75 -12.61 34.55
CA ILE A 521 -1.58 -13.80 34.30
C ILE A 521 -1.76 -13.87 32.80
N THR A 522 -1.21 -14.90 32.16
CA THR A 522 -1.11 -15.01 30.69
C THR A 522 -1.63 -16.35 30.20
N ASP A 523 -1.99 -16.41 28.92
CA ASP A 523 -2.50 -17.61 28.26
C ASP A 523 -1.39 -18.69 28.16
N LEU A 524 -1.76 -19.96 28.38
CA LEU A 524 -0.89 -21.13 28.14
C LEU A 524 -0.52 -21.25 26.66
N ASN A 525 -1.41 -20.81 25.74
CA ASN A 525 -1.13 -20.76 24.31
C ASN A 525 -0.49 -19.41 23.95
N ASN A 526 0.82 -19.44 23.70
CA ASN A 526 1.60 -18.25 23.37
C ASN A 526 1.21 -17.57 22.03
N THR A 527 0.37 -18.22 21.21
CA THR A 527 -0.18 -17.59 19.99
C THR A 527 -1.37 -16.68 20.31
N GLN A 528 -1.90 -16.71 21.54
CA GLN A 528 -3.06 -15.95 22.00
C GLN A 528 -4.24 -16.01 21.01
N PRO A 529 -4.78 -17.20 20.74
CA PRO A 529 -5.75 -17.40 19.67
C PRO A 529 -7.12 -16.74 19.95
N ILE A 530 -7.40 -16.41 21.22
CA ILE A 530 -8.62 -15.69 21.64
C ILE A 530 -8.21 -14.45 22.47
N SER A 531 -8.88 -13.34 22.29
CA SER A 531 -8.68 -12.17 23.12
C SER A 531 -9.39 -12.31 24.46
N SER A 532 -8.81 -11.75 25.54
CA SER A 532 -9.42 -11.78 26.87
C SER A 532 -10.82 -11.14 26.92
N PHE A 533 -11.10 -10.17 26.05
CA PHE A 533 -12.43 -9.60 25.89
C PHE A 533 -13.44 -10.64 25.36
N LEU A 534 -13.10 -11.36 24.28
CA LEU A 534 -13.96 -12.39 23.72
C LEU A 534 -14.12 -13.56 24.71
N ASN A 535 -13.04 -13.97 25.36
CA ASN A 535 -13.13 -14.99 26.42
C ASN A 535 -14.06 -14.54 27.55
N SER A 536 -14.01 -13.27 27.97
CA SER A 536 -14.94 -12.73 28.99
C SER A 536 -16.38 -12.83 28.55
N MET A 537 -16.68 -12.51 27.27
CA MET A 537 -18.05 -12.62 26.73
C MET A 537 -18.54 -14.08 26.72
N TYR A 538 -17.73 -15.01 26.22
CA TYR A 538 -18.06 -16.43 26.20
C TYR A 538 -18.20 -17.01 27.61
N SER A 539 -17.32 -16.62 28.53
CA SER A 539 -17.39 -17.09 29.91
C SER A 539 -18.66 -16.59 30.60
N LEU A 540 -18.96 -15.29 30.49
CA LEU A 540 -20.11 -14.70 31.19
C LEU A 540 -21.48 -15.09 30.59
N PHE A 541 -21.59 -15.27 29.27
CA PHE A 541 -22.86 -15.48 28.58
C PHE A 541 -23.09 -16.91 28.08
N GLU A 542 -22.02 -17.68 27.84
CA GLU A 542 -22.13 -19.09 27.36
C GLU A 542 -21.55 -20.11 28.33
N ARG A 543 -20.88 -19.63 29.38
CA ARG A 543 -20.16 -20.44 30.38
C ARG A 543 -19.10 -21.33 29.75
N GLU A 544 -18.31 -20.73 28.81
CA GLU A 544 -17.19 -21.35 28.13
C GLU A 544 -15.90 -20.58 28.44
N ASN A 545 -14.95 -21.23 29.12
CA ASN A 545 -13.64 -20.63 29.45
C ASN A 545 -12.55 -21.12 28.49
N TYR A 546 -12.50 -20.50 27.33
CA TYR A 546 -11.55 -20.88 26.29
C TYR A 546 -10.09 -20.52 26.63
N GLU A 547 -9.85 -19.42 27.31
CA GLU A 547 -8.52 -19.02 27.80
C GLU A 547 -8.12 -19.91 29.01
N LYS A 548 -6.91 -20.50 28.95
CA LYS A 548 -6.29 -21.26 30.02
C LYS A 548 -5.02 -20.55 30.50
N LEU A 549 -4.99 -20.22 31.77
CA LEU A 549 -4.09 -19.18 32.27
C LEU A 549 -3.08 -19.73 33.28
N TYR A 550 -1.90 -19.11 33.32
CA TYR A 550 -0.90 -19.34 34.35
C TYR A 550 -0.27 -18.00 34.76
N GLN A 551 0.34 -17.97 35.94
CA GLN A 551 1.13 -16.83 36.40
C GLN A 551 2.55 -16.92 35.87
N LYS A 552 3.06 -15.80 35.37
CA LYS A 552 4.41 -15.63 34.89
C LYS A 552 5.03 -14.38 35.53
N GLN A 553 6.09 -14.56 36.34
CA GLN A 553 6.92 -13.46 36.76
C GLN A 553 8.21 -13.51 35.94
N TYR A 554 8.52 -12.45 35.22
CA TYR A 554 9.57 -12.56 34.22
C TYR A 554 10.37 -11.28 34.03
N LEU A 555 11.56 -11.46 33.47
CA LEU A 555 12.43 -10.42 32.92
C LEU A 555 12.92 -10.90 31.56
N SER A 556 12.76 -10.10 30.54
CA SER A 556 13.24 -10.41 29.19
C SER A 556 14.00 -9.24 28.59
N ALA A 557 15.02 -9.56 27.81
CA ALA A 557 15.74 -8.60 27.00
C ALA A 557 15.74 -9.12 25.55
N SER A 558 15.53 -8.23 24.59
CA SER A 558 15.57 -8.57 23.17
C SER A 558 16.33 -7.53 22.37
N LEU A 559 17.04 -7.98 21.37
CA LEU A 559 17.78 -7.15 20.44
C LEU A 559 17.37 -7.48 19.01
N HIS A 560 16.79 -6.51 18.32
CA HIS A 560 16.39 -6.64 16.93
C HIS A 560 17.26 -5.79 16.01
N LYS A 561 17.67 -6.35 14.88
CA LYS A 561 18.44 -5.65 13.85
C LYS A 561 18.08 -6.14 12.45
N ARG A 562 17.95 -5.21 11.52
CA ARG A 562 18.09 -5.50 10.08
C ARG A 562 19.58 -5.49 9.75
N ILE A 563 20.13 -6.62 9.29
CA ILE A 563 21.58 -6.81 9.07
C ILE A 563 21.98 -6.19 7.75
N ILE A 564 21.39 -6.66 6.65
CA ILE A 564 21.58 -6.15 5.29
C ILE A 564 20.42 -6.63 4.40
N GLY A 565 19.99 -5.78 3.48
CA GLY A 565 18.90 -6.14 2.55
C GLY A 565 17.68 -6.68 3.31
N GLY A 566 17.15 -7.79 2.85
CA GLY A 566 16.04 -8.50 3.47
C GLY A 566 16.37 -9.31 4.71
N TRP A 567 17.62 -9.32 5.19
CA TRP A 567 18.05 -10.11 6.33
C TRP A 567 17.81 -9.38 7.65
N GLN A 568 17.00 -9.98 8.52
CA GLN A 568 16.70 -9.49 9.86
C GLN A 568 17.04 -10.57 10.89
N ALA A 569 17.47 -10.16 12.08
CA ALA A 569 17.71 -11.06 13.20
C ALA A 569 17.18 -10.45 14.51
N THR A 570 16.64 -11.31 15.33
CA THR A 570 16.20 -11.00 16.70
C THR A 570 16.82 -12.04 17.64
N ALA A 571 17.50 -11.57 18.66
CA ALA A 571 17.95 -12.41 19.76
C ALA A 571 17.23 -11.97 21.03
N SER A 572 16.74 -12.89 21.82
CA SER A 572 16.08 -12.61 23.10
C SER A 572 16.52 -13.60 24.17
N ALA A 573 16.59 -13.11 25.41
CA ALA A 573 16.75 -13.92 26.59
C ALA A 573 15.62 -13.61 27.57
N GLU A 574 15.03 -14.63 28.14
CA GLU A 574 13.96 -14.51 29.12
C GLU A 574 14.23 -15.41 30.32
N TYR A 575 14.14 -14.83 31.51
CA TYR A 575 13.99 -15.56 32.75
C TYR A 575 12.56 -15.45 33.24
N ALA A 576 11.94 -16.54 33.65
CA ALA A 576 10.56 -16.54 34.13
C ALA A 576 10.38 -17.58 35.28
N ASP A 577 9.70 -17.14 36.32
CA ASP A 577 9.11 -18.02 37.34
C ASP A 577 7.63 -18.27 36.96
N ARG A 578 7.22 -19.51 36.85
CA ARG A 578 5.95 -19.90 36.27
C ARG A 578 5.13 -20.80 37.19
N LYS A 579 3.88 -20.45 37.40
CA LYS A 579 2.96 -21.15 38.29
C LYS A 579 1.63 -21.42 37.63
N TRP A 580 1.19 -22.67 37.57
CA TRP A 580 -0.13 -23.02 37.16
C TRP A 580 -1.17 -22.51 38.20
N LEU A 581 -2.34 -22.14 37.72
CA LEU A 581 -3.43 -21.57 38.52
C LEU A 581 -4.70 -22.38 38.34
N PRO A 582 -5.45 -22.72 39.44
CA PRO A 582 -6.77 -23.34 39.34
C PRO A 582 -7.85 -22.32 39.00
N ASN A 583 -8.99 -22.79 38.54
CA ASN A 583 -10.21 -21.97 38.49
C ASN A 583 -10.64 -21.59 39.91
N LEU A 584 -10.92 -20.30 40.14
CA LEU A 584 -11.39 -19.79 41.43
C LEU A 584 -12.77 -19.17 41.35
N SER A 585 -13.33 -18.97 40.14
CA SER A 585 -14.64 -18.39 39.92
C SER A 585 -15.50 -19.29 39.05
N ALA A 586 -16.67 -19.59 39.54
CA ALA A 586 -17.75 -20.27 38.80
C ALA A 586 -18.86 -19.27 38.34
N TYR A 587 -18.65 -17.99 38.48
CA TYR A 587 -19.64 -16.95 38.16
C TYR A 587 -19.91 -16.86 36.66
N SER A 588 -21.15 -16.66 36.25
CA SER A 588 -21.58 -16.28 34.90
C SER A 588 -22.89 -15.51 34.98
N PHE A 589 -23.20 -14.66 34.03
CA PHE A 589 -24.49 -13.98 33.91
C PHE A 589 -25.59 -14.94 33.47
N TYR A 590 -25.23 -15.87 32.60
CA TYR A 590 -26.13 -16.86 32.04
C TYR A 590 -25.46 -18.23 31.96
N ASN A 591 -26.17 -19.29 32.30
CA ASN A 591 -25.69 -20.66 32.27
C ASN A 591 -26.61 -21.54 31.41
N PRO A 592 -26.41 -21.55 30.10
CA PRO A 592 -27.21 -22.38 29.19
C PRO A 592 -26.85 -23.86 29.40
N GLY A 593 -27.90 -24.68 29.67
CA GLY A 593 -27.73 -26.10 29.82
C GLY A 593 -27.17 -26.54 31.20
N ASN A 594 -27.11 -25.64 32.17
CA ASN A 594 -26.64 -25.91 33.53
C ASN A 594 -25.29 -26.64 33.60
N LYS A 595 -24.33 -26.18 32.77
CA LYS A 595 -22.99 -26.76 32.65
C LYS A 595 -21.99 -26.08 33.57
N ASP A 596 -20.92 -26.77 33.90
CA ASP A 596 -19.77 -26.24 34.62
C ASP A 596 -18.67 -25.77 33.67
N TYR A 597 -17.82 -24.88 34.17
CA TYR A 597 -16.59 -24.51 33.44
C TYR A 597 -15.63 -25.70 33.35
N THR A 598 -14.96 -25.81 32.24
CA THR A 598 -13.85 -26.78 32.12
C THR A 598 -12.69 -26.38 33.00
N SER A 599 -11.93 -27.34 33.49
CA SER A 599 -10.69 -27.11 34.27
C SER A 599 -9.74 -26.17 33.53
N ASN A 600 -8.92 -25.41 34.26
CA ASN A 600 -7.83 -24.65 33.71
C ASN A 600 -6.67 -25.53 33.18
N ASN A 601 -6.78 -26.86 33.36
CA ASN A 601 -5.93 -27.85 32.70
C ASN A 601 -6.58 -28.31 31.38
N PRO A 602 -6.08 -27.83 30.20
CA PRO A 602 -6.72 -28.15 28.93
C PRO A 602 -6.60 -29.62 28.50
N LEU A 603 -5.69 -30.39 29.10
CA LEU A 603 -5.49 -31.81 28.80
C LEU A 603 -6.46 -32.69 29.60
N LEU A 604 -6.95 -32.21 30.74
CA LEU A 604 -7.92 -32.88 31.61
C LEU A 604 -9.09 -31.94 31.95
N PRO A 605 -9.95 -31.59 30.97
CA PRO A 605 -10.92 -30.51 31.10
C PRO A 605 -12.01 -30.77 32.18
N ASN A 606 -12.18 -32.01 32.58
CA ASN A 606 -13.16 -32.43 33.62
C ASN A 606 -12.52 -32.64 35.00
N GLN A 607 -11.22 -32.35 35.18
CA GLN A 607 -10.52 -32.62 36.45
C GLN A 607 -9.61 -31.41 36.76
N ASP A 608 -9.76 -30.84 37.94
CA ASP A 608 -8.88 -29.76 38.46
C ASP A 608 -7.58 -30.32 38.97
N VAL A 609 -6.77 -30.87 38.07
CA VAL A 609 -5.42 -31.37 38.35
C VAL A 609 -4.40 -30.38 37.79
N THR A 610 -3.34 -30.15 38.55
CA THR A 610 -2.22 -29.30 38.16
C THR A 610 -1.65 -29.75 36.82
N LEU A 611 -1.57 -28.83 35.85
CA LEU A 611 -1.03 -29.12 34.51
C LEU A 611 0.50 -29.29 34.54
N PHE A 612 1.19 -28.46 35.33
CA PHE A 612 2.65 -28.49 35.51
C PHE A 612 3.01 -27.97 36.92
N SER A 613 4.10 -28.46 37.45
CA SER A 613 4.66 -27.97 38.72
C SER A 613 5.23 -26.56 38.57
N GLU A 614 5.21 -25.76 39.63
CA GLU A 614 5.92 -24.50 39.72
C GLU A 614 7.37 -24.69 39.30
N ASN A 615 7.87 -23.83 38.36
CA ASN A 615 9.19 -24.00 37.77
C ASN A 615 9.78 -22.68 37.34
N GLN A 616 11.10 -22.65 37.25
CA GLN A 616 11.87 -21.54 36.73
C GLN A 616 12.38 -21.87 35.34
N SER A 617 12.32 -20.88 34.43
CA SER A 617 12.73 -21.04 33.04
C SER A 617 13.71 -19.93 32.66
N PHE A 618 14.89 -20.32 32.21
CA PHE A 618 15.77 -19.41 31.48
C PHE A 618 15.88 -19.92 30.06
N LYS A 619 15.46 -19.08 29.09
CA LYS A 619 15.51 -19.45 27.66
C LYS A 619 16.13 -18.34 26.80
N VAL A 620 16.86 -18.75 25.80
CA VAL A 620 17.39 -17.89 24.75
C VAL A 620 16.77 -18.28 23.44
N THR A 621 16.24 -17.31 22.71
CA THR A 621 15.68 -17.52 21.37
C THR A 621 16.41 -16.63 20.36
N VAL A 622 16.85 -17.22 19.27
CA VAL A 622 17.39 -16.52 18.10
C VAL A 622 16.51 -16.83 16.91
N ARG A 623 15.93 -15.78 16.35
CA ARG A 623 15.16 -15.87 15.10
C ARG A 623 15.82 -15.04 14.02
N THR A 624 16.02 -15.62 12.86
CA THR A 624 16.47 -14.90 11.67
C THR A 624 15.48 -15.09 10.53
N THR A 625 15.24 -14.04 9.76
CA THR A 625 14.37 -14.07 8.59
C THR A 625 15.09 -13.44 7.41
N TYR A 626 14.84 -14.00 6.24
CA TYR A 626 15.36 -13.51 4.97
C TYR A 626 14.25 -13.42 3.95
N ASP A 627 13.96 -12.22 3.43
CA ASP A 627 12.86 -11.95 2.51
C ASP A 627 13.29 -11.71 1.06
N PHE A 628 14.55 -11.95 0.72
CA PHE A 628 15.14 -11.73 -0.61
C PHE A 628 14.95 -10.31 -1.15
N SER A 629 14.66 -9.32 -0.27
CA SER A 629 14.45 -7.94 -0.67
C SER A 629 15.77 -7.21 -0.85
N ASP A 630 16.14 -7.02 -2.11
CA ASP A 630 17.29 -6.19 -2.48
C ASP A 630 16.87 -4.76 -2.87
N LYS A 631 15.57 -4.57 -3.17
CA LYS A 631 15.04 -3.27 -3.58
C LYS A 631 14.66 -2.42 -2.38
N TYR A 632 14.99 -1.13 -2.44
CA TYR A 632 14.68 -0.17 -1.39
C TYR A 632 14.43 1.23 -1.97
N GLU A 633 13.80 2.07 -1.18
CA GLU A 633 13.61 3.49 -1.39
C GLU A 633 14.42 4.26 -0.34
N THR A 634 15.11 5.30 -0.73
CA THR A 634 15.85 6.18 0.18
C THR A 634 15.10 7.50 0.34
N TYR A 635 14.67 7.77 1.55
CA TYR A 635 14.10 9.04 1.98
C TYR A 635 15.09 9.79 2.88
N PRO A 636 14.86 11.08 3.17
CA PRO A 636 15.71 11.83 4.10
C PRO A 636 15.79 11.23 5.51
N ASP A 637 14.82 10.42 5.91
CA ASP A 637 14.77 9.70 7.20
C ASP A 637 15.36 8.28 7.14
N GLY A 638 15.88 7.85 5.99
CA GLY A 638 16.55 6.56 5.86
C GLY A 638 16.07 5.69 4.70
N ARG A 639 16.48 4.43 4.73
CA ARG A 639 16.13 3.43 3.72
C ARG A 639 14.90 2.64 4.13
N HIS A 640 13.96 2.52 3.23
CA HIS A 640 12.74 1.72 3.34
C HIS A 640 12.80 0.58 2.34
N TYR A 641 12.94 -0.65 2.83
CA TYR A 641 13.02 -1.81 1.94
C TYR A 641 11.64 -2.18 1.42
N LEU A 642 11.57 -2.47 0.13
CA LEU A 642 10.35 -2.89 -0.53
C LEU A 642 10.10 -4.39 -0.30
N PRO A 643 8.84 -4.84 -0.25
CA PRO A 643 8.52 -6.27 -0.20
C PRO A 643 9.14 -7.01 -1.38
N SER A 644 9.72 -8.18 -1.12
CA SER A 644 10.22 -9.07 -2.18
C SER A 644 9.08 -9.77 -2.90
N ASP A 645 9.29 -10.15 -4.16
CA ASP A 645 8.39 -11.05 -4.89
C ASP A 645 8.60 -12.52 -4.49
N TYR A 646 9.69 -12.83 -3.83
CA TYR A 646 10.01 -14.17 -3.35
C TYR A 646 9.43 -14.43 -1.95
N PRO A 647 9.28 -15.70 -1.54
CA PRO A 647 8.86 -16.05 -0.20
C PRO A 647 9.88 -15.59 0.86
N THR A 648 9.39 -15.26 2.05
CA THR A 648 10.22 -15.04 3.24
C THR A 648 10.55 -16.38 3.90
N ILE A 649 11.81 -16.61 4.22
CA ILE A 649 12.28 -17.79 4.94
C ILE A 649 12.63 -17.36 6.37
N GLY A 650 12.16 -18.11 7.37
CA GLY A 650 12.47 -17.93 8.78
C GLY A 650 13.17 -19.16 9.36
N LEU A 651 14.12 -18.92 10.26
CA LEU A 651 14.76 -19.94 11.08
C LEU A 651 14.74 -19.48 12.54
N THR A 652 14.27 -20.33 13.42
CA THR A 652 14.19 -20.05 14.86
C THR A 652 14.87 -21.17 15.62
N TYR A 653 15.76 -20.78 16.55
CA TYR A 653 16.34 -21.69 17.53
C TYR A 653 16.03 -21.18 18.91
N THR A 654 15.45 -22.04 19.75
CA THR A 654 15.16 -21.75 21.17
C THR A 654 15.86 -22.79 22.04
N LYS A 655 16.61 -22.31 23.03
CA LYS A 655 17.29 -23.13 24.02
C LYS A 655 16.83 -22.81 25.44
N GLY A 656 16.23 -23.79 26.12
CA GLY A 656 16.05 -23.79 27.56
C GLY A 656 17.33 -24.25 28.26
N ILE A 657 17.86 -23.42 29.18
CA ILE A 657 19.17 -23.66 29.76
C ILE A 657 19.00 -24.05 31.23
N LYS A 658 19.30 -25.32 31.55
CA LYS A 658 19.19 -25.86 32.88
C LYS A 658 20.20 -25.27 33.87
N ASN A 659 19.80 -25.12 35.11
CA ASN A 659 20.59 -24.64 36.26
C ASN A 659 21.05 -23.17 36.17
N LEU A 660 20.89 -22.49 35.01
CA LEU A 660 21.23 -21.07 34.92
C LEU A 660 20.14 -20.25 35.62
N LEU A 661 20.52 -19.47 36.62
CA LEU A 661 19.62 -18.73 37.52
C LEU A 661 18.54 -19.61 38.18
N GLY A 662 18.83 -20.90 38.45
CA GLY A 662 17.86 -21.84 39.02
C GLY A 662 16.90 -22.47 38.02
N SER A 663 17.11 -22.31 36.72
CA SER A 663 16.22 -22.82 35.67
C SER A 663 16.10 -24.35 35.69
N ASP A 664 14.85 -24.81 35.57
CA ASP A 664 14.44 -26.23 35.55
C ASP A 664 14.38 -26.78 34.11
N VAL A 665 14.37 -25.89 33.09
CA VAL A 665 14.16 -26.30 31.70
C VAL A 665 15.45 -26.74 31.03
N ASP A 666 15.37 -27.83 30.26
CA ASP A 666 16.44 -28.36 29.42
C ASP A 666 15.84 -28.86 28.11
N TYR A 667 15.80 -27.96 27.12
CA TYR A 667 15.29 -28.30 25.78
C TYR A 667 15.94 -27.48 24.69
N ASP A 668 15.90 -28.00 23.47
CA ASP A 668 16.34 -27.32 22.24
C ASP A 668 15.29 -27.48 21.17
N LEU A 669 14.71 -26.38 20.71
CA LEU A 669 13.78 -26.34 19.58
C LEU A 669 14.44 -25.67 18.37
N LEU A 670 14.48 -26.40 17.27
CA LEU A 670 14.83 -25.86 15.96
C LEU A 670 13.57 -25.85 15.08
N ALA A 671 13.22 -24.69 14.54
CA ALA A 671 12.07 -24.51 13.67
C ALA A 671 12.43 -23.66 12.44
N ALA A 672 11.79 -23.99 11.33
CA ALA A 672 11.92 -23.25 10.09
C ALA A 672 10.52 -22.97 9.51
N ASP A 673 10.38 -21.84 8.85
CA ASP A 673 9.15 -21.44 8.16
C ASP A 673 9.44 -20.75 6.82
N ILE A 674 8.49 -20.90 5.91
CA ILE A 674 8.47 -20.21 4.61
C ILE A 674 7.07 -19.69 4.37
N SER A 675 6.96 -18.43 3.95
CA SER A 675 5.66 -17.80 3.71
C SER A 675 5.70 -16.77 2.61
N LYS A 676 4.58 -16.61 1.92
CA LYS A 676 4.34 -15.53 0.98
C LYS A 676 2.87 -15.19 0.93
N SER A 677 2.54 -13.91 1.02
CA SER A 677 1.18 -13.41 0.90
C SER A 677 0.94 -12.72 -0.44
N ASN A 678 -0.32 -12.79 -0.91
CA ASN A 678 -0.81 -12.02 -2.05
C ASN A 678 -0.06 -12.27 -3.37
N ILE A 679 0.38 -13.49 -3.64
CA ILE A 679 0.97 -13.89 -4.93
C ILE A 679 -0.10 -13.69 -6.01
N SER A 680 0.13 -12.79 -6.95
CA SER A 680 -0.80 -12.52 -8.04
C SER A 680 -0.88 -13.70 -8.99
N MET A 681 -2.09 -14.23 -9.17
CA MET A 681 -2.42 -15.26 -10.19
C MET A 681 -3.12 -14.63 -11.40
N GLY A 682 -2.83 -13.37 -11.67
CA GLY A 682 -3.46 -12.60 -12.74
C GLY A 682 -4.95 -12.45 -12.53
N VAL A 683 -5.74 -12.75 -13.55
CA VAL A 683 -7.21 -12.64 -13.50
C VAL A 683 -7.89 -13.62 -12.54
N PHE A 684 -7.17 -14.64 -12.08
CA PHE A 684 -7.70 -15.66 -11.17
C PHE A 684 -7.60 -15.25 -9.69
N GLY A 685 -7.00 -14.12 -9.38
CA GLY A 685 -6.94 -13.60 -8.02
C GLY A 685 -5.56 -13.67 -7.37
N LYS A 686 -5.52 -13.95 -6.06
CA LYS A 686 -4.29 -13.94 -5.26
C LYS A 686 -4.22 -15.19 -4.38
N THR A 687 -3.01 -15.73 -4.24
CA THR A 687 -2.72 -16.89 -3.37
C THR A 687 -1.76 -16.47 -2.27
N SER A 688 -2.00 -16.96 -1.06
CA SER A 688 -1.11 -16.82 0.09
C SER A 688 -0.80 -18.19 0.66
N PHE A 689 0.41 -18.40 1.18
CA PHE A 689 0.76 -19.64 1.85
C PHE A 689 1.72 -19.41 3.02
N TYR A 690 1.68 -20.34 3.97
CA TYR A 690 2.62 -20.49 5.06
C TYR A 690 2.92 -21.98 5.25
N VAL A 691 4.17 -22.35 5.42
CA VAL A 691 4.60 -23.71 5.79
C VAL A 691 5.62 -23.59 6.90
N GLY A 692 5.39 -24.27 8.00
CA GLY A 692 6.26 -24.31 9.17
C GLY A 692 6.55 -25.74 9.60
N ALA A 693 7.78 -25.99 10.02
CA ALA A 693 8.19 -27.26 10.59
C ALA A 693 9.18 -27.03 11.73
N GLY A 694 9.13 -27.90 12.74
CA GLY A 694 10.06 -27.82 13.86
C GLY A 694 10.24 -29.15 14.56
N LYS A 695 11.39 -29.25 15.24
CA LYS A 695 11.76 -30.43 16.02
C LYS A 695 12.46 -30.03 17.29
N PHE A 696 12.02 -30.62 18.39
CA PHE A 696 12.76 -30.56 19.63
C PHE A 696 13.93 -31.56 19.54
N LEU A 697 15.12 -31.00 19.46
CA LEU A 697 16.37 -31.78 19.38
C LEU A 697 16.74 -32.38 20.74
N ASN A 698 16.31 -31.71 21.80
CA ASN A 698 16.38 -32.10 23.19
C ASN A 698 15.07 -31.68 23.88
N ASN A 699 14.51 -32.54 24.70
CA ASN A 699 13.31 -32.30 25.51
C ASN A 699 13.42 -32.98 26.90
N ASN A 700 14.61 -33.00 27.47
CA ASN A 700 14.89 -33.66 28.73
C ASN A 700 14.07 -33.10 29.91
N SER A 701 13.84 -31.79 29.93
CA SER A 701 13.00 -31.11 30.92
C SER A 701 12.28 -29.95 30.26
N ILE A 702 11.00 -30.16 29.98
CA ILE A 702 10.15 -29.19 29.30
C ILE A 702 8.77 -29.14 29.94
N PHE A 703 8.21 -27.93 30.07
CA PHE A 703 6.89 -27.73 30.69
C PHE A 703 5.91 -27.21 29.64
N TYR A 704 4.61 -27.37 29.87
CA TYR A 704 3.56 -27.06 28.90
C TYR A 704 3.63 -25.67 28.30
N PRO A 705 3.99 -24.58 29.01
CA PRO A 705 4.17 -23.24 28.41
C PRO A 705 5.30 -23.16 27.36
N ASP A 706 6.20 -24.14 27.31
CA ASP A 706 7.30 -24.20 26.33
C ASP A 706 6.97 -25.10 25.11
N TYR A 707 5.82 -25.79 25.11
CA TYR A 707 5.39 -26.60 23.99
C TYR A 707 5.15 -25.71 22.76
N LYS A 708 5.34 -26.25 21.58
CA LYS A 708 4.86 -25.60 20.36
C LYS A 708 3.34 -25.60 20.36
N GLN A 709 2.78 -24.41 20.36
CA GLN A 709 1.36 -24.15 20.27
C GLN A 709 0.99 -23.76 18.84
N PHE A 710 -0.30 -23.97 18.49
CA PHE A 710 -0.84 -23.63 17.16
C PHE A 710 -1.99 -22.63 17.32
N SER A 711 -2.12 -21.72 16.33
CA SER A 711 -3.22 -20.75 16.32
C SER A 711 -4.52 -21.42 15.87
N GLY A 712 -5.22 -22.05 16.80
CA GLY A 712 -6.53 -22.67 16.58
C GLY A 712 -7.68 -21.68 16.62
N ASN A 713 -8.91 -22.18 16.42
CA ASN A 713 -10.14 -21.41 16.61
C ASN A 713 -11.33 -22.31 17.00
N GLN A 714 -11.88 -22.05 18.18
CA GLN A 714 -13.07 -22.75 18.71
C GLN A 714 -14.31 -21.85 18.73
N ILE A 715 -14.18 -20.54 18.52
CA ILE A 715 -15.26 -19.56 18.61
C ILE A 715 -15.75 -19.12 17.23
N LEU A 716 -16.87 -18.40 17.20
CA LEU A 716 -17.44 -17.87 15.96
C LEU A 716 -16.48 -16.89 15.26
N PHE A 717 -15.71 -16.11 16.02
CA PHE A 717 -14.82 -15.08 15.47
C PHE A 717 -13.43 -15.64 15.23
N SER A 718 -12.84 -15.36 14.06
CA SER A 718 -11.48 -15.78 13.67
C SER A 718 -10.55 -14.58 13.58
N ASN A 719 -9.31 -14.74 14.00
CA ASN A 719 -8.27 -13.71 13.93
C ASN A 719 -7.74 -13.46 12.50
N GLY A 720 -8.14 -14.23 11.50
CA GLY A 720 -7.91 -13.97 10.07
C GLY A 720 -6.46 -14.02 9.57
N GLY A 721 -5.48 -14.48 10.34
CA GLY A 721 -4.09 -14.66 9.93
C GLY A 721 -3.93 -15.89 9.02
N ILE A 722 -2.97 -15.83 8.06
CA ILE A 722 -2.70 -16.96 7.15
C ILE A 722 -2.30 -18.26 7.88
N ASN A 723 -1.67 -18.15 9.05
CA ASN A 723 -1.24 -19.27 9.87
C ASN A 723 -2.23 -19.63 10.98
N THR A 724 -3.53 -19.33 10.79
CA THR A 724 -4.61 -19.64 11.75
C THR A 724 -5.47 -20.75 11.21
N PHE A 725 -5.70 -21.78 12.05
CA PHE A 725 -6.66 -22.83 11.79
C PHE A 725 -8.11 -22.35 12.02
N LEU A 726 -9.05 -22.84 11.22
CA LEU A 726 -10.46 -22.48 11.34
C LEU A 726 -11.18 -23.23 12.47
N LEU A 727 -10.76 -24.46 12.79
CA LEU A 727 -11.50 -25.38 13.66
C LEU A 727 -10.62 -26.11 14.69
N LEU A 728 -9.30 -25.93 14.64
CA LEU A 728 -8.38 -26.61 15.53
C LEU A 728 -8.60 -26.16 16.99
N ASN A 729 -8.61 -27.08 17.93
CA ASN A 729 -8.66 -26.78 19.37
C ASN A 729 -7.41 -26.01 19.82
N TYR A 730 -7.59 -25.07 20.77
CA TYR A 730 -6.56 -24.13 21.18
C TYR A 730 -5.32 -24.79 21.83
N TYR A 731 -5.48 -25.93 22.55
CA TYR A 731 -4.42 -26.49 23.40
C TYR A 731 -4.14 -27.97 23.14
N THR A 732 -5.13 -28.74 22.68
CA THR A 732 -5.10 -30.21 22.69
C THR A 732 -3.96 -30.81 21.86
N PHE A 733 -3.55 -30.14 20.82
CA PHE A 733 -2.56 -30.66 19.85
C PHE A 733 -1.19 -30.01 19.94
N SER A 734 -0.94 -29.30 21.03
CA SER A 734 0.40 -28.80 21.36
C SER A 734 1.41 -29.94 21.44
N THR A 735 2.64 -29.72 21.01
CA THR A 735 3.67 -30.74 20.96
C THR A 735 5.00 -30.28 21.54
N TYR A 736 5.75 -31.20 22.10
CA TYR A 736 7.10 -31.02 22.60
C TYR A 736 8.12 -31.93 21.87
N THR A 737 7.76 -32.43 20.71
CA THR A 737 8.61 -33.33 19.91
C THR A 737 8.86 -32.75 18.51
N GLU A 738 7.92 -32.90 17.60
CA GLU A 738 8.06 -32.40 16.24
C GLU A 738 6.71 -32.01 15.67
N TYR A 739 6.71 -31.18 14.63
CA TYR A 739 5.50 -30.76 13.93
C TYR A 739 5.78 -30.34 12.49
N VAL A 740 4.74 -30.43 11.68
CA VAL A 740 4.61 -29.78 10.37
C VAL A 740 3.26 -29.13 10.29
N GLU A 741 3.22 -27.86 9.96
CA GLU A 741 2.01 -27.09 9.69
C GLU A 741 2.07 -26.44 8.30
N ALA A 742 0.96 -26.40 7.59
CA ALA A 742 0.86 -25.74 6.29
C ALA A 742 -0.51 -25.08 6.12
N HIS A 743 -0.51 -23.90 5.52
CA HIS A 743 -1.70 -23.12 5.24
C HIS A 743 -1.63 -22.57 3.84
N LEU A 744 -2.74 -22.67 3.10
CA LEU A 744 -2.89 -22.14 1.75
C LEU A 744 -4.24 -21.45 1.66
N GLU A 745 -4.24 -20.18 1.32
CA GLU A 745 -5.44 -19.40 1.02
C GLU A 745 -5.41 -18.96 -0.45
N HIS A 746 -6.52 -19.14 -1.16
CA HIS A 746 -6.71 -18.57 -2.48
C HIS A 746 -7.96 -17.69 -2.49
N ASN A 747 -7.75 -16.39 -2.78
CA ASN A 747 -8.82 -15.43 -2.99
C ASN A 747 -9.02 -15.21 -4.48
N PHE A 748 -10.15 -15.64 -5.02
CA PHE A 748 -10.50 -15.50 -6.45
C PHE A 748 -10.83 -14.07 -6.87
N SER A 749 -10.86 -13.11 -5.94
CA SER A 749 -11.12 -11.69 -6.22
C SER A 749 -12.42 -11.43 -6.99
N GLY A 750 -13.44 -12.27 -6.78
CA GLY A 750 -14.73 -12.19 -7.46
C GLY A 750 -14.72 -12.79 -8.88
N PHE A 751 -13.76 -13.62 -9.23
CA PHE A 751 -13.65 -14.21 -10.58
C PHE A 751 -14.91 -15.00 -10.99
N ILE A 752 -15.56 -15.70 -10.06
CA ILE A 752 -16.76 -16.49 -10.30
C ILE A 752 -18.03 -15.65 -10.06
N LEU A 753 -18.19 -15.05 -8.86
CA LEU A 753 -19.41 -14.38 -8.44
C LEU A 753 -19.71 -13.11 -9.24
N ASN A 754 -18.71 -12.42 -9.73
CA ASN A 754 -18.92 -11.25 -10.58
C ASN A 754 -19.53 -11.58 -11.97
N LYS A 755 -19.57 -12.86 -12.34
CA LYS A 755 -20.29 -13.32 -13.55
C LYS A 755 -21.77 -13.54 -13.32
N ILE A 756 -22.21 -13.66 -12.05
CA ILE A 756 -23.61 -13.94 -11.71
C ILE A 756 -24.38 -12.62 -11.58
N PRO A 757 -25.44 -12.38 -12.37
CA PRO A 757 -26.30 -11.22 -12.23
C PRO A 757 -26.82 -11.05 -10.80
N LEU A 758 -26.95 -9.81 -10.32
CA LEU A 758 -27.29 -9.41 -8.95
C LEU A 758 -26.16 -9.62 -7.94
N ILE A 759 -25.58 -10.82 -7.81
CA ILE A 759 -24.49 -11.10 -6.84
C ILE A 759 -23.28 -10.21 -7.11
N ARG A 760 -22.91 -9.95 -8.37
CA ARG A 760 -21.83 -9.05 -8.74
C ARG A 760 -21.92 -7.64 -8.17
N LYS A 761 -23.16 -7.15 -7.89
CA LYS A 761 -23.37 -5.83 -7.28
C LYS A 761 -22.87 -5.77 -5.84
N LEU A 762 -22.78 -6.92 -5.18
CA LEU A 762 -22.28 -7.05 -3.82
C LEU A 762 -20.75 -7.02 -3.75
N LYS A 763 -20.05 -7.13 -4.89
CA LYS A 763 -18.56 -7.14 -4.97
C LYS A 763 -17.91 -8.16 -4.05
N LEU A 764 -18.57 -9.29 -3.83
CA LEU A 764 -18.06 -10.38 -3.00
C LEU A 764 -16.88 -11.07 -3.68
N GLN A 765 -15.92 -11.49 -2.87
CA GLN A 765 -14.75 -12.26 -3.28
C GLN A 765 -14.87 -13.67 -2.68
N GLU A 766 -14.63 -14.69 -3.50
CA GLU A 766 -14.61 -16.09 -3.08
C GLU A 766 -13.24 -16.42 -2.49
N ILE A 767 -13.24 -17.15 -1.38
CA ILE A 767 -12.01 -17.61 -0.72
C ILE A 767 -12.09 -19.11 -0.53
N VAL A 768 -10.96 -19.78 -0.72
CA VAL A 768 -10.75 -21.19 -0.39
C VAL A 768 -9.50 -21.31 0.48
N ASP A 769 -9.62 -21.99 1.60
CA ASP A 769 -8.53 -22.26 2.53
C ASP A 769 -8.27 -23.77 2.63
N VAL A 770 -7.01 -24.13 2.73
CA VAL A 770 -6.56 -25.49 3.06
C VAL A 770 -5.52 -25.39 4.16
N ASN A 771 -5.78 -25.98 5.31
CA ASN A 771 -4.87 -26.02 6.45
C ASN A 771 -4.51 -27.46 6.77
N TYR A 772 -3.26 -27.70 7.12
CA TYR A 772 -2.72 -29.01 7.47
C TYR A 772 -1.87 -28.95 8.72
N LEU A 773 -2.02 -29.93 9.60
CA LEU A 773 -1.20 -30.11 10.78
C LEU A 773 -0.84 -31.59 10.97
N SER A 774 0.41 -31.85 11.27
CA SER A 774 0.89 -33.16 11.72
C SER A 774 1.77 -32.99 12.95
N THR A 775 1.41 -33.71 14.02
CA THR A 775 2.20 -33.89 15.23
C THR A 775 2.20 -35.38 15.56
N PRO A 776 3.02 -35.87 16.49
CA PRO A 776 2.97 -37.29 16.88
C PRO A 776 1.62 -37.74 17.43
N THR A 777 0.85 -36.82 18.04
CA THR A 777 -0.50 -37.09 18.62
C THR A 777 -1.61 -36.85 17.63
N LEU A 778 -1.41 -35.96 16.65
CA LEU A 778 -2.41 -35.60 15.64
C LEU A 778 -1.80 -35.78 14.25
N LYS A 779 -2.03 -36.93 13.64
CA LYS A 779 -1.52 -37.24 12.30
C LYS A 779 -2.54 -36.88 11.23
N ASN A 780 -2.05 -36.19 10.16
CA ASN A 780 -2.86 -35.87 8.98
C ASN A 780 -4.17 -35.12 9.28
N TYR A 781 -4.11 -34.14 10.15
CA TYR A 781 -5.22 -33.23 10.35
C TYR A 781 -5.28 -32.22 9.19
N THR A 782 -6.45 -32.09 8.60
CA THR A 782 -6.67 -31.20 7.44
C THR A 782 -7.96 -30.42 7.66
N GLU A 783 -7.94 -29.13 7.33
CA GLU A 783 -9.13 -28.29 7.24
C GLU A 783 -9.33 -27.81 5.82
N LEU A 784 -10.59 -27.78 5.38
CA LEU A 784 -11.00 -27.14 4.14
C LEU A 784 -11.95 -26.02 4.49
N GLY A 785 -11.64 -24.81 4.05
CA GLY A 785 -12.45 -23.61 4.24
C GLY A 785 -12.97 -23.06 2.91
N PHE A 786 -14.22 -22.63 2.90
CA PHE A 786 -14.86 -21.94 1.79
C PHE A 786 -15.54 -20.69 2.33
N GLY A 787 -15.31 -19.55 1.68
CA GLY A 787 -15.86 -18.32 2.21
C GLY A 787 -16.09 -17.21 1.21
N LEU A 788 -16.68 -16.16 1.74
CA LEU A 788 -16.97 -14.91 1.03
C LEU A 788 -16.36 -13.75 1.80
N GLN A 789 -15.72 -12.85 1.08
CA GLN A 789 -15.16 -11.62 1.63
C GLN A 789 -15.79 -10.39 0.98
N TYR A 790 -16.11 -9.39 1.79
CA TYR A 790 -16.47 -8.05 1.37
C TYR A 790 -15.62 -7.01 2.11
N LEU A 791 -14.80 -6.26 1.40
CA LEU A 791 -13.76 -5.42 2.02
C LEU A 791 -12.89 -6.26 2.96
N ASN A 792 -12.87 -5.91 4.26
CA ASN A 792 -12.12 -6.64 5.28
C ASN A 792 -12.96 -7.69 6.05
N PHE A 793 -14.25 -7.79 5.79
CA PHE A 793 -15.12 -8.76 6.47
C PHE A 793 -15.21 -10.05 5.68
N ARG A 794 -15.06 -11.18 6.36
CA ARG A 794 -15.18 -12.51 5.76
C ARG A 794 -16.10 -13.42 6.56
N ILE A 795 -16.80 -14.29 5.83
CA ILE A 795 -17.59 -15.40 6.38
C ILE A 795 -17.03 -16.66 5.76
N MET A 796 -16.57 -17.60 6.60
CA MET A 796 -15.95 -18.84 6.20
C MET A 796 -16.76 -20.02 6.73
N TYR A 797 -17.03 -21.01 5.91
CA TYR A 797 -17.45 -22.35 6.35
C TYR A 797 -16.22 -23.25 6.32
N GLY A 798 -15.87 -23.81 7.46
CA GLY A 798 -14.77 -24.75 7.62
C GLY A 798 -15.26 -26.16 7.89
N THR A 799 -14.56 -27.16 7.36
CA THR A 799 -14.70 -28.56 7.72
C THR A 799 -13.34 -29.18 7.96
N SER A 800 -13.21 -29.98 9.02
CA SER A 800 -11.94 -30.61 9.41
C SER A 800 -12.01 -32.12 9.31
N PHE A 801 -10.89 -32.73 9.00
CA PHE A 801 -10.69 -34.14 8.85
C PHE A 801 -9.47 -34.58 9.67
N ASN A 802 -9.57 -35.73 10.32
CA ASN A 802 -8.44 -36.41 10.93
C ASN A 802 -8.31 -37.80 10.29
N SER A 803 -7.16 -38.04 9.64
CA SER A 803 -6.89 -39.29 8.91
C SER A 803 -8.03 -39.70 7.96
N GLY A 804 -8.65 -38.71 7.30
CA GLY A 804 -9.73 -38.90 6.33
C GLY A 804 -11.15 -38.91 6.88
N SER A 805 -11.33 -38.97 8.20
CA SER A 805 -12.64 -38.92 8.83
C SER A 805 -13.00 -37.48 9.20
N ASN A 806 -14.24 -37.04 8.86
CA ASN A 806 -14.75 -35.73 9.26
C ASN A 806 -14.84 -35.65 10.79
N THR A 807 -14.28 -34.59 11.38
CA THR A 807 -14.25 -34.39 12.83
C THR A 807 -15.08 -33.21 13.30
N ASN A 808 -15.17 -32.14 12.50
CA ASN A 808 -15.91 -30.94 12.87
C ASN A 808 -16.26 -30.09 11.62
N SER A 809 -17.32 -29.29 11.73
CA SER A 809 -17.68 -28.29 10.70
C SER A 809 -18.35 -27.10 11.38
N ALA A 810 -17.97 -25.91 11.01
CA ALA A 810 -18.56 -24.70 11.58
C ALA A 810 -18.38 -23.47 10.66
N ILE A 811 -19.19 -22.43 10.92
CA ILE A 811 -19.07 -21.11 10.33
C ILE A 811 -18.14 -20.25 11.19
N ARG A 812 -17.31 -19.45 10.56
CA ARG A 812 -16.41 -18.47 11.18
C ARG A 812 -16.58 -17.10 10.55
N LEU A 813 -16.58 -16.07 11.39
CA LEU A 813 -16.58 -14.68 10.99
C LEU A 813 -15.18 -14.10 11.22
N GLY A 814 -14.63 -13.41 10.26
CA GLY A 814 -13.28 -12.85 10.37
C GLY A 814 -13.18 -11.43 9.82
N ILE A 815 -12.13 -10.75 10.25
CA ILE A 815 -11.69 -9.49 9.66
C ILE A 815 -10.30 -9.74 9.09
N SER A 816 -10.12 -9.53 7.79
CA SER A 816 -8.79 -9.58 7.19
C SER A 816 -8.18 -8.19 7.23
N PHE A 817 -6.93 -8.09 7.71
CA PHE A 817 -6.18 -6.85 7.77
C PHE A 817 -5.11 -6.80 6.68
#